data_3167a9c77b4f37f6be49b48978f4290d
#
_entry.id   3167a9c77b4f37f6be49b48978f4290d
#
_cell.length_a   1.000
_cell.length_b   1.000
_cell.length_c   1.000
_cell.angle_alpha   90.00
_cell.angle_beta   90.00
_cell.angle_gamma   90.00
#
_symmetry.space_group_name_H-M   'P 1'
#
loop_
_entity.id
_entity.type
_entity.pdbx_description
1 polymer ?
#
loop_
_entity_poly.entity_id
_entity_poly.type
_entity_poly.pdbx_seq_one_letter_code
_entity_poly.pdbx_strand_id
1 'polypeptide(L)'
;MLFIFTIGLPVALVLAADRRPLQVDDMHRFHDVRDAQISPDGQWIAYTLSSVDVATDKSDTDVWMASWDGSRQLRLTSSPESENAPRWSPDGRYLAFLSGRPGKAKGTQVWLLDRMGGEAQQLTDIKGRLSSYEWSPDSKNMLLVVQDRDPNDPEEEKPTGGVSENPKAPKPIVIDRYHFKQDVTGYLTQRPPRLYLFDLASKKSEPLTGESIEASSPSWSPDGKSIAFAGKEGKDADRTNTWNVYVLEARAGASPRRITHYDGVHSTAARSQPQWSPDGSRLVYLQSAGVKLVEYSMNRLAVASLTGGEPKLLAEKLDRGVSAPRFTPDGRSILFLVADDRSEYPARVPVDGGEVQKLIQGPLVISTLAVGKDGRLAVLAASDVTHAEIHALENGKLRALTHHNDALMADLKLGAAEEFSCKSKDGNEVHGLIVKPPDYQAGRKYPAILRIHGGPNGQDAHSFSFEHQILAANGYVVVAVNYRGGSGRGEKYQTAIVADWGNKEVLDLEAAMDYVVAIGLADPERLGVGGWSYGGILTDAIIARDHRFKAATSGAGSALPLSLYGVDQYILQYDEEIGPPWKVGLEPWAKISYAFLHANQITTPTLFLGGEKDFNVPLAGGEQMYQALRSLGVPAELVVYPGQFHGITRPSYQKDRIERYLAWYAKYLKPAEAIPTGSR
;
A
#
# COMPACT_ATOMS: atom_id res chain seq x y z
N MET A 1 56.55 -43.67 -28.66
CA MET A 1 56.30 -43.58 -27.22
C MET A 1 55.70 -42.18 -27.01
N LEU A 2 54.37 -42.10 -27.00
CA LEU A 2 53.63 -40.82 -26.93
C LEU A 2 53.09 -40.70 -25.53
N PHE A 3 53.57 -39.74 -24.75
CA PHE A 3 53.03 -39.44 -23.42
C PHE A 3 51.84 -38.48 -23.54
N ILE A 4 50.66 -38.95 -23.17
CA ILE A 4 49.45 -38.11 -23.01
C ILE A 4 49.44 -37.61 -21.57
N PHE A 5 49.63 -36.30 -21.35
CA PHE A 5 49.38 -35.62 -20.10
C PHE A 5 47.89 -35.28 -20.00
N THR A 6 47.18 -35.96 -19.11
CA THR A 6 45.83 -35.56 -18.69
C THR A 6 45.93 -34.49 -17.58
N ILE A 7 45.59 -33.27 -17.91
CA ILE A 7 45.42 -32.18 -16.94
C ILE A 7 44.01 -32.34 -16.32
N GLY A 8 43.97 -32.88 -15.11
CA GLY A 8 42.73 -32.86 -14.30
C GLY A 8 42.48 -31.45 -13.76
N LEU A 9 41.41 -30.77 -14.22
CA LEU A 9 40.89 -29.58 -13.57
C LEU A 9 40.29 -29.98 -12.23
N PRO A 10 40.62 -29.29 -11.12
CA PRO A 10 39.93 -29.52 -9.86
C PRO A 10 38.48 -28.95 -9.99
N VAL A 11 37.52 -29.85 -9.90
CA VAL A 11 36.12 -29.45 -9.65
C VAL A 11 36.08 -28.92 -8.22
N ALA A 12 36.09 -27.61 -8.10
CA ALA A 12 35.79 -26.97 -6.83
C ALA A 12 34.33 -27.33 -6.46
N LEU A 13 34.15 -28.22 -5.49
CA LEU A 13 32.87 -28.37 -4.81
C LEU A 13 32.58 -27.04 -4.11
N VAL A 14 31.74 -26.24 -4.69
CA VAL A 14 31.10 -25.14 -3.96
C VAL A 14 30.17 -25.82 -2.96
N LEU A 15 30.63 -25.98 -1.73
CA LEU A 15 29.73 -26.31 -0.61
C LEU A 15 28.68 -25.22 -0.57
N ALA A 16 27.42 -25.58 -0.83
CA ALA A 16 26.31 -24.69 -0.59
C ALA A 16 26.38 -24.25 0.88
N ALA A 17 26.60 -22.98 1.13
CA ALA A 17 26.60 -22.45 2.49
C ALA A 17 25.27 -22.83 3.14
N ASP A 18 25.30 -23.35 4.37
CA ASP A 18 24.07 -23.65 5.10
C ASP A 18 23.24 -22.37 5.25
N ARG A 19 22.04 -22.39 4.72
CA ARG A 19 21.10 -21.26 4.84
C ARG A 19 20.78 -21.03 6.31
N ARG A 20 20.81 -19.79 6.74
CA ARG A 20 20.50 -19.38 8.10
C ARG A 20 19.05 -18.88 8.25
N PRO A 21 18.45 -18.97 9.45
CA PRO A 21 17.16 -18.32 9.72
C PRO A 21 17.23 -16.79 9.54
N LEU A 22 16.08 -16.19 9.21
CA LEU A 22 15.91 -14.74 9.15
C LEU A 22 16.13 -14.13 10.54
N GLN A 23 16.80 -12.98 10.61
CA GLN A 23 17.03 -12.20 11.82
C GLN A 23 16.42 -10.81 11.70
N VAL A 24 16.16 -10.14 12.82
CA VAL A 24 15.53 -8.80 12.82
C VAL A 24 16.40 -7.80 12.07
N ASP A 25 17.73 -7.89 12.19
CA ASP A 25 18.68 -7.00 11.50
C ASP A 25 18.66 -7.14 9.98
N ASP A 26 18.15 -8.25 9.44
CA ASP A 26 17.99 -8.42 8.00
C ASP A 26 16.95 -7.47 7.42
N MET A 27 16.03 -6.93 8.23
CA MET A 27 14.98 -6.00 7.79
C MET A 27 15.57 -4.83 6.99
N HIS A 28 16.69 -4.29 7.43
CA HIS A 28 17.33 -3.12 6.81
C HIS A 28 18.22 -3.48 5.60
N ARG A 29 18.32 -4.76 5.26
CA ARG A 29 19.10 -5.27 4.11
C ARG A 29 18.22 -5.50 2.88
N PHE A 30 16.91 -5.56 3.06
CA PHE A 30 15.97 -5.66 1.94
C PHE A 30 15.84 -4.33 1.22
N HIS A 31 15.69 -4.41 -0.08
CA HIS A 31 15.46 -3.29 -0.97
C HIS A 31 14.04 -3.33 -1.52
N ASP A 32 13.34 -2.20 -1.48
CA ASP A 32 12.03 -2.06 -2.09
C ASP A 32 12.13 -1.54 -3.51
N VAL A 33 11.80 -2.39 -4.48
CA VAL A 33 11.72 -2.06 -5.90
C VAL A 33 10.30 -1.60 -6.23
N ARG A 34 10.14 -0.43 -6.88
CA ARG A 34 8.81 0.13 -7.21
C ARG A 34 8.83 0.91 -8.53
N ASP A 35 7.63 1.27 -9.02
CA ASP A 35 7.36 2.23 -10.08
C ASP A 35 8.13 1.97 -11.39
N ALA A 36 8.04 0.74 -11.92
CA ALA A 36 8.68 0.32 -13.16
C ALA A 36 8.07 1.05 -14.38
N GLN A 37 8.93 1.65 -15.21
CA GLN A 37 8.58 2.42 -16.41
C GLN A 37 9.40 2.00 -17.60
N ILE A 38 8.78 1.39 -18.62
CA ILE A 38 9.47 1.00 -19.85
C ILE A 38 9.83 2.25 -20.66
N SER A 39 11.07 2.35 -21.12
CA SER A 39 11.52 3.44 -22.01
C SER A 39 10.78 3.43 -23.35
N PRO A 40 10.64 4.59 -24.03
CA PRO A 40 9.94 4.67 -25.31
C PRO A 40 10.52 3.77 -26.42
N ASP A 41 11.82 3.47 -26.37
CA ASP A 41 12.52 2.55 -27.28
C ASP A 41 12.44 1.07 -26.85
N GLY A 42 11.82 0.79 -25.68
CA GLY A 42 11.67 -0.56 -25.11
C GLY A 42 12.98 -1.21 -24.67
N GLN A 43 14.10 -0.48 -24.62
CA GLN A 43 15.41 -1.07 -24.30
C GLN A 43 15.74 -1.02 -22.80
N TRP A 44 15.06 -0.16 -22.04
CA TRP A 44 15.33 0.08 -20.63
C TRP A 44 14.05 0.14 -19.82
N ILE A 45 14.20 -0.12 -18.53
CA ILE A 45 13.16 0.12 -17.52
C ILE A 45 13.77 1.04 -16.46
N ALA A 46 13.13 2.20 -16.23
CA ALA A 46 13.41 3.03 -15.07
C ALA A 46 12.53 2.58 -13.91
N TYR A 47 13.05 2.65 -12.70
CA TYR A 47 12.34 2.26 -11.48
C TYR A 47 12.93 2.97 -10.27
N THR A 48 12.26 2.87 -9.12
CA THR A 48 12.80 3.33 -7.86
C THR A 48 13.27 2.16 -7.00
N LEU A 49 14.35 2.36 -6.27
CA LEU A 49 14.91 1.44 -5.30
C LEU A 49 15.05 2.16 -3.96
N SER A 50 14.30 1.70 -2.95
CA SER A 50 14.45 2.20 -1.59
C SER A 50 15.39 1.31 -0.79
N SER A 51 16.29 1.93 -0.06
CA SER A 51 17.23 1.30 0.86
C SER A 51 17.23 2.01 2.23
N VAL A 52 17.71 1.33 3.26
CA VAL A 52 17.81 1.89 4.61
C VAL A 52 19.25 2.30 4.88
N ASP A 53 19.46 3.56 5.26
CA ASP A 53 20.69 4.02 5.87
C ASP A 53 20.56 3.93 7.40
N VAL A 54 21.12 2.88 7.95
CA VAL A 54 21.08 2.60 9.40
C VAL A 54 21.81 3.68 10.20
N ALA A 55 22.87 4.29 9.64
CA ALA A 55 23.66 5.29 10.34
C ALA A 55 22.89 6.61 10.55
N THR A 56 22.08 6.99 9.59
CA THR A 56 21.23 8.20 9.66
C THR A 56 19.81 7.91 10.10
N ASP A 57 19.45 6.62 10.26
CA ASP A 57 18.10 6.16 10.61
C ASP A 57 17.02 6.66 9.63
N LYS A 58 17.33 6.59 8.34
CA LYS A 58 16.46 7.03 7.25
C LYS A 58 16.34 5.98 6.16
N SER A 59 15.18 5.95 5.52
CA SER A 59 15.02 5.30 4.21
C SER A 59 15.30 6.31 3.11
N ASP A 60 16.09 5.91 2.13
CA ASP A 60 16.41 6.69 0.95
C ASP A 60 15.92 5.96 -0.30
N THR A 61 15.45 6.70 -1.28
CA THR A 61 14.91 6.16 -2.53
C THR A 61 15.62 6.80 -3.71
N ASP A 62 16.21 5.97 -4.55
CA ASP A 62 16.92 6.40 -5.75
C ASP A 62 16.21 5.94 -7.02
N VAL A 63 16.47 6.65 -8.10
CA VAL A 63 16.09 6.23 -9.45
C VAL A 63 17.18 5.35 -10.04
N TRP A 64 16.76 4.20 -10.51
CA TRP A 64 17.59 3.21 -11.20
C TRP A 64 17.05 2.91 -12.59
N MET A 65 17.84 2.27 -13.42
CA MET A 65 17.38 1.63 -14.66
C MET A 65 18.01 0.27 -14.88
N ALA A 66 17.26 -0.64 -15.48
CA ALA A 66 17.72 -1.94 -15.94
C ALA A 66 17.56 -2.08 -17.46
N SER A 67 18.48 -2.77 -18.13
CA SER A 67 18.30 -3.13 -19.55
C SER A 67 17.21 -4.19 -19.70
N TRP A 68 16.51 -4.18 -20.84
CA TRP A 68 15.41 -5.14 -21.08
C TRP A 68 15.88 -6.60 -21.08
N ASP A 69 17.13 -6.86 -21.41
CA ASP A 69 17.71 -8.21 -21.34
C ASP A 69 18.14 -8.64 -19.92
N GLY A 70 18.05 -7.73 -18.93
CA GLY A 70 18.46 -7.98 -17.55
C GLY A 70 19.97 -7.96 -17.29
N SER A 71 20.80 -7.71 -18.32
CA SER A 71 22.27 -7.81 -18.21
C SER A 71 22.91 -6.62 -17.48
N ARG A 72 22.20 -5.48 -17.37
CA ARG A 72 22.73 -4.24 -16.81
C ARG A 72 21.73 -3.59 -15.87
N GLN A 73 22.21 -3.15 -14.69
CA GLN A 73 21.49 -2.33 -13.74
C GLN A 73 22.35 -1.12 -13.40
N LEU A 74 21.77 0.08 -13.47
CA LEU A 74 22.48 1.34 -13.27
C LEU A 74 21.72 2.22 -12.28
N ARG A 75 22.39 2.68 -11.24
CA ARG A 75 21.88 3.74 -10.36
C ARG A 75 22.04 5.08 -11.08
N LEU A 76 20.94 5.83 -11.22
CA LEU A 76 20.91 7.10 -11.93
C LEU A 76 21.01 8.31 -10.98
N THR A 77 20.55 8.14 -9.74
CA THR A 77 20.58 9.20 -8.74
C THR A 77 21.22 8.69 -7.46
N SER A 78 21.74 9.61 -6.63
CA SER A 78 22.41 9.28 -5.38
C SER A 78 22.39 10.47 -4.39
N SER A 79 21.38 11.32 -4.48
CA SER A 79 21.18 12.42 -3.53
C SER A 79 20.79 11.87 -2.15
N PRO A 80 21.08 12.57 -1.05
CA PRO A 80 20.60 12.18 0.28
C PRO A 80 19.09 12.41 0.48
N GLU A 81 18.40 13.04 -0.49
CA GLU A 81 16.96 13.24 -0.51
C GLU A 81 16.34 12.31 -1.54
N SER A 82 15.27 11.65 -1.16
CA SER A 82 14.61 10.64 -2.01
C SER A 82 14.14 11.18 -3.36
N GLU A 83 14.29 10.35 -4.38
CA GLU A 83 13.79 10.54 -5.74
C GLU A 83 12.68 9.55 -6.05
N ASN A 84 11.57 10.07 -6.57
CA ASN A 84 10.38 9.27 -6.83
C ASN A 84 9.76 9.57 -8.19
N ALA A 85 8.81 8.72 -8.60
CA ALA A 85 8.01 8.88 -9.81
C ALA A 85 8.85 9.11 -11.09
N PRO A 86 9.80 8.22 -11.44
CA PRO A 86 10.55 8.34 -12.69
C PRO A 86 9.60 8.24 -13.89
N ARG A 87 9.73 9.16 -14.87
CA ARG A 87 8.94 9.16 -16.11
C ARG A 87 9.82 9.55 -17.28
N TRP A 88 9.86 8.69 -18.29
CA TRP A 88 10.53 8.99 -19.54
C TRP A 88 9.81 10.08 -20.32
N SER A 89 10.53 11.02 -20.88
CA SER A 89 9.95 11.87 -21.93
C SER A 89 9.55 11.01 -23.13
N PRO A 90 8.42 11.29 -23.83
CA PRO A 90 7.97 10.50 -24.98
C PRO A 90 8.97 10.37 -26.13
N ASP A 91 9.89 11.33 -26.29
CA ASP A 91 11.02 11.30 -27.25
C ASP A 91 12.21 10.46 -26.75
N GLY A 92 12.16 9.99 -25.50
CA GLY A 92 13.20 9.16 -24.88
C GLY A 92 14.49 9.91 -24.50
N ARG A 93 14.53 11.24 -24.61
CA ARG A 93 15.72 12.02 -24.31
C ARG A 93 15.93 12.21 -22.81
N TYR A 94 14.86 12.48 -22.07
CA TYR A 94 14.93 12.79 -20.65
C TYR A 94 14.25 11.72 -19.79
N LEU A 95 14.80 11.56 -18.58
CA LEU A 95 14.11 10.93 -17.47
C LEU A 95 13.80 12.01 -16.45
N ALA A 96 12.52 12.27 -16.21
CA ALA A 96 12.07 13.17 -15.16
C ALA A 96 11.81 12.38 -13.88
N PHE A 97 11.91 13.05 -12.71
CA PHE A 97 11.55 12.49 -11.41
C PHE A 97 11.22 13.61 -10.41
N LEU A 98 10.57 13.25 -9.32
CA LEU A 98 10.27 14.15 -8.21
C LEU A 98 11.36 14.02 -7.13
N SER A 99 11.88 15.15 -6.63
CA SER A 99 12.78 15.19 -5.49
C SER A 99 12.67 16.50 -4.73
N GLY A 100 12.87 16.42 -3.40
CA GLY A 100 13.00 17.56 -2.50
C GLY A 100 14.45 18.03 -2.33
N ARG A 101 15.40 17.55 -3.13
CA ARG A 101 16.82 17.89 -3.01
C ARG A 101 17.06 19.40 -3.12
N PRO A 102 18.12 19.94 -2.50
CA PRO A 102 18.44 21.36 -2.58
C PRO A 102 18.59 21.85 -4.00
N GLY A 103 17.92 22.95 -4.33
CA GLY A 103 17.91 23.57 -5.65
C GLY A 103 17.47 25.03 -5.59
N LYS A 104 17.02 25.58 -6.72
CA LYS A 104 16.55 26.98 -6.82
C LYS A 104 15.25 27.20 -6.04
N ALA A 105 14.37 26.20 -6.01
CA ALA A 105 13.13 26.21 -5.24
C ALA A 105 13.15 25.10 -4.19
N LYS A 106 12.53 25.38 -3.06
CA LYS A 106 12.35 24.44 -1.96
C LYS A 106 11.18 23.48 -2.22
N GLY A 107 11.10 22.41 -1.42
CA GLY A 107 10.07 21.40 -1.51
C GLY A 107 10.23 20.49 -2.73
N THR A 108 9.26 19.62 -2.94
CA THR A 108 9.27 18.66 -4.04
C THR A 108 9.13 19.37 -5.38
N GLN A 109 10.06 19.11 -6.30
CA GLN A 109 10.12 19.69 -7.65
C GLN A 109 10.33 18.59 -8.67
N VAL A 110 10.02 18.87 -9.95
CA VAL A 110 10.42 18.01 -11.07
C VAL A 110 11.89 18.27 -11.40
N TRP A 111 12.65 17.21 -11.50
CA TRP A 111 14.04 17.20 -11.93
C TRP A 111 14.17 16.45 -13.24
N LEU A 112 15.09 16.87 -14.10
CA LEU A 112 15.39 16.24 -15.39
C LEU A 112 16.81 15.68 -15.40
N LEU A 113 16.94 14.44 -15.81
CA LEU A 113 18.19 13.80 -16.15
C LEU A 113 18.24 13.62 -17.69
N ASP A 114 19.25 14.20 -18.35
CA ASP A 114 19.47 13.98 -19.77
C ASP A 114 20.10 12.59 -19.96
N ARG A 115 19.52 11.77 -20.80
CA ARG A 115 20.00 10.40 -21.08
C ARG A 115 21.41 10.37 -21.71
N MET A 116 21.84 11.47 -22.33
CA MET A 116 23.20 11.61 -22.90
C MET A 116 24.27 11.83 -21.82
N GLY A 117 23.89 12.05 -20.56
CA GLY A 117 24.78 12.24 -19.43
C GLY A 117 24.65 13.60 -18.78
N GLY A 118 25.41 13.82 -17.69
CA GLY A 118 25.36 15.02 -16.87
C GLY A 118 24.57 14.81 -15.58
N GLU A 119 24.52 15.86 -14.77
CA GLU A 119 23.76 15.86 -13.51
C GLU A 119 22.30 16.24 -13.75
N ALA A 120 21.42 15.74 -12.89
CA ALA A 120 20.01 16.10 -12.91
C ALA A 120 19.82 17.61 -12.62
N GLN A 121 18.96 18.25 -13.40
CA GLN A 121 18.65 19.67 -13.28
C GLN A 121 17.23 19.90 -12.81
N GLN A 122 17.06 20.84 -11.85
CA GLN A 122 15.73 21.26 -11.43
C GLN A 122 15.00 21.95 -12.58
N LEU A 123 13.84 21.41 -12.95
CA LEU A 123 13.00 21.95 -14.00
C LEU A 123 12.00 22.98 -13.49
N THR A 124 11.30 22.68 -12.41
CA THR A 124 10.16 23.46 -11.88
C THR A 124 10.59 24.35 -10.70
N ASP A 125 9.82 25.43 -10.49
CA ASP A 125 9.89 26.33 -9.32
C ASP A 125 8.46 26.55 -8.79
N ILE A 126 7.82 25.45 -8.36
CA ILE A 126 6.46 25.48 -7.83
C ILE A 126 6.49 25.90 -6.36
N LYS A 127 5.66 26.89 -6.00
CA LYS A 127 5.56 27.44 -4.64
C LYS A 127 4.63 26.62 -3.73
N GLY A 128 3.76 25.81 -4.31
CA GLY A 128 2.84 24.92 -3.61
C GLY A 128 3.40 23.50 -3.43
N ARG A 129 2.54 22.59 -3.00
CA ARG A 129 2.87 21.16 -2.86
C ARG A 129 2.64 20.46 -4.21
N LEU A 130 3.71 20.13 -4.90
CA LEU A 130 3.67 19.32 -6.12
C LEU A 130 3.60 17.84 -5.74
N SER A 131 2.55 17.14 -6.17
CA SER A 131 2.31 15.74 -5.83
C SER A 131 2.54 14.75 -6.98
N SER A 132 2.28 15.16 -8.21
CA SER A 132 2.52 14.32 -9.41
C SER A 132 2.70 15.17 -10.67
N TYR A 133 3.18 14.54 -11.72
CA TYR A 133 3.33 15.15 -13.05
C TYR A 133 3.19 14.12 -14.16
N GLU A 134 2.88 14.60 -15.38
CA GLU A 134 2.75 13.77 -16.59
C GLU A 134 3.31 14.53 -17.81
N TRP A 135 4.10 13.86 -18.64
CA TRP A 135 4.60 14.41 -19.89
C TRP A 135 3.50 14.54 -20.96
N SER A 136 3.48 15.65 -21.69
CA SER A 136 2.68 15.72 -22.92
C SER A 136 3.25 14.78 -23.99
N PRO A 137 2.42 14.23 -24.91
CA PRO A 137 2.89 13.29 -25.94
C PRO A 137 3.98 13.86 -26.86
N ASP A 138 4.04 15.18 -27.03
CA ASP A 138 5.02 15.89 -27.85
C ASP A 138 6.31 16.29 -27.09
N SER A 139 6.42 15.92 -25.81
CA SER A 139 7.55 16.26 -24.93
C SER A 139 7.77 17.75 -24.67
N LYS A 140 6.78 18.64 -24.96
CA LYS A 140 6.94 20.09 -24.81
C LYS A 140 6.32 20.65 -23.54
N ASN A 141 5.36 19.94 -22.97
CA ASN A 141 4.62 20.35 -21.78
C ASN A 141 4.60 19.25 -20.72
N MET A 142 4.26 19.64 -19.49
CA MET A 142 3.91 18.72 -18.41
C MET A 142 2.58 19.13 -17.79
N LEU A 143 1.80 18.16 -17.39
CA LEU A 143 0.73 18.36 -16.41
C LEU A 143 1.36 18.26 -15.02
N LEU A 144 0.98 19.16 -14.14
CA LEU A 144 1.37 19.14 -12.73
C LEU A 144 0.11 19.06 -11.88
N VAL A 145 0.12 18.25 -10.84
CA VAL A 145 -0.89 18.27 -9.78
C VAL A 145 -0.32 19.02 -8.59
N VAL A 146 -0.86 20.21 -8.32
CA VAL A 146 -0.33 21.13 -7.33
C VAL A 146 -1.44 21.54 -6.36
N GLN A 147 -1.16 21.44 -5.08
CA GLN A 147 -1.92 22.13 -4.04
C GLN A 147 -1.26 23.48 -3.78
N ASP A 148 -1.99 24.54 -4.06
CA ASP A 148 -1.48 25.90 -3.87
C ASP A 148 -1.21 26.16 -2.39
N ARG A 149 -0.19 26.99 -2.12
CA ARG A 149 0.12 27.42 -0.76
C ARG A 149 -1.06 28.22 -0.18
N ASP A 150 -1.39 27.93 1.07
CA ASP A 150 -2.36 28.76 1.80
C ASP A 150 -1.69 30.09 2.18
N PRO A 151 -2.33 31.23 1.92
CA PRO A 151 -1.80 32.54 2.34
C PRO A 151 -1.62 32.68 3.84
N ASN A 152 -2.31 31.85 4.62
CA ASN A 152 -2.20 31.79 6.07
C ASN A 152 -1.11 30.84 6.57
N ASP A 153 -0.54 30.01 5.68
CA ASP A 153 0.61 29.18 6.05
C ASP A 153 1.74 30.10 6.53
N PRO A 154 2.43 29.76 7.64
CA PRO A 154 3.57 30.53 8.09
C PRO A 154 4.57 30.64 6.92
N GLU A 155 5.01 31.87 6.62
CA GLU A 155 6.13 32.02 5.71
C GLU A 155 7.30 31.25 6.30
N GLU A 156 7.87 30.35 5.51
CA GLU A 156 9.15 29.76 5.87
C GLU A 156 10.15 30.93 6.04
N GLU A 157 10.55 31.22 7.27
CA GLU A 157 11.56 32.23 7.53
C GLU A 157 12.78 31.88 6.69
N LYS A 158 13.21 32.80 5.84
CA LYS A 158 14.53 32.71 5.22
C LYS A 158 15.53 32.54 6.37
N PRO A 159 16.48 31.60 6.30
CA PRO A 159 17.55 31.54 7.25
C PRO A 159 18.36 32.84 7.10
N THR A 160 17.92 33.88 7.78
CA THR A 160 18.80 35.02 8.11
C THR A 160 19.79 34.44 9.09
N GLY A 161 21.08 34.48 8.75
CA GLY A 161 22.18 33.89 9.51
C GLY A 161 22.40 34.46 10.90
N GLY A 162 21.34 34.64 11.68
CA GLY A 162 21.30 34.97 13.07
C GLY A 162 20.29 34.09 13.78
N VAL A 163 20.68 33.44 14.85
CA VAL A 163 19.79 32.75 15.78
C VAL A 163 18.81 33.80 16.30
N SER A 164 17.54 33.73 15.85
CA SER A 164 16.48 34.53 16.47
C SER A 164 16.30 34.00 17.89
N GLU A 165 16.60 34.82 18.88
CA GLU A 165 16.47 34.47 20.31
C GLU A 165 14.99 34.18 20.72
N ASN A 166 14.02 34.48 19.84
CA ASN A 166 12.60 34.18 20.06
C ASN A 166 11.92 33.84 18.71
N PRO A 167 11.81 32.57 18.31
CA PRO A 167 11.00 32.20 17.15
C PRO A 167 9.56 32.63 17.41
N LYS A 168 8.94 33.36 16.45
CA LYS A 168 7.54 33.73 16.53
C LYS A 168 6.71 32.45 16.68
N ALA A 169 5.77 32.46 17.63
CA ALA A 169 4.85 31.36 17.80
C ALA A 169 4.11 31.06 16.49
N PRO A 170 3.91 29.76 16.13
CA PRO A 170 3.14 29.41 14.95
C PRO A 170 1.72 30.00 15.05
N LYS A 171 1.18 30.43 13.92
CA LYS A 171 -0.21 30.92 13.87
C LYS A 171 -1.17 29.80 14.23
N PRO A 172 -2.30 30.10 14.90
CA PRO A 172 -3.38 29.13 15.09
C PRO A 172 -3.87 28.55 13.76
N ILE A 173 -4.14 27.26 13.72
CA ILE A 173 -4.78 26.62 12.57
C ILE A 173 -6.30 26.84 12.67
N VAL A 174 -6.89 27.49 11.66
CA VAL A 174 -8.33 27.73 11.59
C VAL A 174 -8.91 26.75 10.58
N ILE A 175 -9.90 25.96 11.01
CA ILE A 175 -10.52 24.89 10.22
C ILE A 175 -11.99 25.27 10.01
N ASP A 176 -12.40 25.32 8.73
CA ASP A 176 -13.74 25.67 8.29
C ASP A 176 -14.29 24.71 7.21
N ARG A 177 -13.70 23.51 7.09
CA ARG A 177 -14.12 22.45 6.17
C ARG A 177 -14.59 21.21 6.93
N TYR A 178 -15.41 20.37 6.30
CA TYR A 178 -15.99 19.18 6.92
C TYR A 178 -14.98 18.05 7.08
N HIS A 179 -14.45 17.52 5.98
CA HIS A 179 -13.32 16.58 6.00
C HIS A 179 -12.02 17.38 6.16
N PHE A 180 -11.49 17.44 7.37
CA PHE A 180 -10.42 18.38 7.72
C PHE A 180 -9.10 17.73 8.15
N LYS A 181 -9.04 16.39 8.20
CA LYS A 181 -7.82 15.64 8.55
C LYS A 181 -7.52 14.57 7.51
N GLN A 182 -6.24 14.36 7.29
CA GLN A 182 -5.74 13.26 6.46
C GLN A 182 -4.40 12.79 7.03
N ASP A 183 -4.22 11.47 7.17
CA ASP A 183 -2.97 10.91 7.67
C ASP A 183 -1.79 11.36 6.80
N VAL A 184 -0.61 11.53 7.41
CA VAL A 184 0.61 12.08 6.80
C VAL A 184 0.49 13.55 6.36
N THR A 185 -0.67 13.98 5.85
CA THR A 185 -0.89 15.38 5.41
C THR A 185 -1.15 16.32 6.58
N GLY A 186 -1.85 15.84 7.61
CA GLY A 186 -2.22 16.67 8.75
C GLY A 186 -3.60 17.31 8.58
N TYR A 187 -3.73 18.55 9.03
CA TYR A 187 -4.94 19.35 8.84
C TYR A 187 -5.04 19.85 7.41
N LEU A 188 -6.20 19.61 6.78
CA LEU A 188 -6.46 19.99 5.40
C LEU A 188 -6.91 21.45 5.32
N THR A 189 -6.45 22.16 4.29
CA THR A 189 -6.84 23.54 3.98
C THR A 189 -7.99 23.59 2.99
N GLN A 190 -8.55 24.79 2.76
CA GLN A 190 -9.58 25.02 1.73
C GLN A 190 -9.03 24.98 0.29
N ARG A 191 -7.73 24.77 0.10
CA ARG A 191 -7.10 24.73 -1.21
C ARG A 191 -6.94 23.28 -1.68
N PRO A 192 -7.81 22.82 -2.60
CA PRO A 192 -7.68 21.46 -3.15
C PRO A 192 -6.50 21.39 -4.12
N PRO A 193 -5.98 20.17 -4.38
CA PRO A 193 -5.10 19.93 -5.52
C PRO A 193 -5.75 20.31 -6.84
N ARG A 194 -4.98 20.99 -7.70
CA ARG A 194 -5.41 21.46 -9.03
C ARG A 194 -4.46 21.02 -10.13
N LEU A 195 -4.93 21.02 -11.37
CA LEU A 195 -4.10 20.77 -12.54
C LEU A 195 -3.50 22.07 -13.06
N TYR A 196 -2.21 21.99 -13.39
CA TYR A 196 -1.45 23.04 -14.05
C TYR A 196 -0.82 22.53 -15.34
N LEU A 197 -0.80 23.37 -16.36
CA LEU A 197 0.00 23.15 -17.56
C LEU A 197 1.33 23.87 -17.40
N PHE A 198 2.42 23.13 -17.50
CA PHE A 198 3.78 23.65 -17.44
C PHE A 198 4.42 23.56 -18.82
N ASP A 199 4.83 24.70 -19.39
CA ASP A 199 5.56 24.78 -20.66
C ASP A 199 7.08 24.69 -20.42
N LEU A 200 7.74 23.72 -21.06
CA LEU A 200 9.15 23.43 -20.84
C LEU A 200 10.08 24.55 -21.38
N ALA A 201 9.69 25.22 -22.45
CA ALA A 201 10.52 26.23 -23.09
C ALA A 201 10.52 27.54 -22.27
N SER A 202 9.36 28.03 -21.89
CA SER A 202 9.22 29.24 -21.09
C SER A 202 9.40 29.03 -19.60
N LYS A 203 9.30 27.76 -19.11
CA LYS A 203 9.27 27.37 -17.69
C LYS A 203 8.16 28.04 -16.88
N LYS A 204 7.03 28.31 -17.50
CA LYS A 204 5.85 28.87 -16.87
C LYS A 204 4.78 27.81 -16.65
N SER A 205 4.06 27.93 -15.55
CA SER A 205 2.90 27.09 -15.22
C SER A 205 1.63 27.95 -15.23
N GLU A 206 0.56 27.44 -15.81
CA GLU A 206 -0.76 28.06 -15.85
C GLU A 206 -1.81 27.08 -15.29
N PRO A 207 -2.76 27.55 -14.44
CA PRO A 207 -3.80 26.67 -13.91
C PRO A 207 -4.75 26.25 -15.03
N LEU A 208 -5.06 24.96 -15.07
CA LEU A 208 -6.05 24.36 -15.98
C LEU A 208 -7.41 24.19 -15.31
N THR A 209 -7.45 23.90 -14.00
CA THR A 209 -8.70 23.75 -13.25
C THR A 209 -8.90 24.93 -12.28
N GLY A 210 -10.16 25.30 -12.06
CA GLY A 210 -10.53 26.32 -11.09
C GLY A 210 -10.37 25.87 -9.65
N GLU A 211 -10.50 26.81 -8.69
CA GLU A 211 -10.37 26.55 -7.25
C GLU A 211 -11.53 25.71 -6.68
N SER A 212 -12.64 25.62 -7.40
CA SER A 212 -13.82 24.83 -7.01
C SER A 212 -13.75 23.36 -7.37
N ILE A 213 -12.67 22.91 -8.04
CA ILE A 213 -12.49 21.53 -8.48
C ILE A 213 -11.25 20.97 -7.82
N GLU A 214 -11.43 19.95 -6.99
CA GLU A 214 -10.36 19.07 -6.54
C GLU A 214 -10.03 18.10 -7.65
N ALA A 215 -8.77 18.08 -8.15
CA ALA A 215 -8.37 17.30 -9.31
C ALA A 215 -7.17 16.40 -9.00
N SER A 216 -7.23 15.15 -9.49
CA SER A 216 -6.17 14.16 -9.33
C SER A 216 -6.05 13.24 -10.55
N SER A 217 -4.97 12.47 -10.59
CA SER A 217 -4.75 11.38 -11.56
C SER A 217 -4.98 11.78 -13.02
N PRO A 218 -4.35 12.87 -13.52
CA PRO A 218 -4.54 13.31 -14.90
C PRO A 218 -3.86 12.39 -15.91
N SER A 219 -4.37 12.34 -17.14
CA SER A 219 -3.74 11.70 -18.29
C SER A 219 -3.97 12.48 -19.58
N TRP A 220 -2.98 12.51 -20.45
CA TRP A 220 -3.05 13.12 -21.76
C TRP A 220 -3.78 12.27 -22.79
N SER A 221 -4.58 12.90 -23.65
CA SER A 221 -5.01 12.24 -24.90
C SER A 221 -3.82 11.97 -25.82
N PRO A 222 -3.85 10.93 -26.67
CA PRO A 222 -2.74 10.60 -27.56
C PRO A 222 -2.32 11.72 -28.49
N ASP A 223 -3.26 12.60 -28.88
CA ASP A 223 -3.00 13.76 -29.75
C ASP A 223 -2.52 15.01 -28.98
N GLY A 224 -2.44 14.93 -27.65
CA GLY A 224 -2.01 16.02 -26.78
C GLY A 224 -2.98 17.19 -26.65
N LYS A 225 -4.23 17.08 -27.14
CA LYS A 225 -5.19 18.18 -27.14
C LYS A 225 -6.15 18.18 -25.96
N SER A 226 -6.27 17.05 -25.27
CA SER A 226 -7.20 16.88 -24.15
C SER A 226 -6.55 16.19 -22.96
N ILE A 227 -7.12 16.38 -21.80
CA ILE A 227 -6.69 15.82 -20.53
C ILE A 227 -7.90 15.17 -19.88
N ALA A 228 -7.77 13.89 -19.48
CA ALA A 228 -8.73 13.23 -18.60
C ALA A 228 -8.21 13.25 -17.17
N PHE A 229 -9.09 13.38 -16.18
CA PHE A 229 -8.71 13.37 -14.77
C PHE A 229 -9.89 12.94 -13.88
N ALA A 230 -9.58 12.54 -12.64
CA ALA A 230 -10.56 12.33 -11.60
C ALA A 230 -10.77 13.64 -10.84
N GLY A 231 -12.02 13.97 -10.54
CA GLY A 231 -12.34 15.22 -9.86
C GLY A 231 -13.59 15.18 -8.99
N LYS A 232 -13.60 16.08 -8.01
CA LYS A 232 -14.77 16.49 -7.24
C LYS A 232 -15.01 17.95 -7.48
N GLU A 233 -16.28 18.35 -7.61
CA GLU A 233 -16.62 19.75 -7.80
C GLU A 233 -17.76 20.19 -6.87
N GLY A 234 -17.85 21.49 -6.61
CA GLY A 234 -18.92 22.12 -5.86
C GLY A 234 -18.49 22.62 -4.49
N LYS A 235 -19.40 23.41 -3.89
CA LYS A 235 -19.15 24.06 -2.59
C LYS A 235 -18.96 23.07 -1.45
N ASP A 236 -19.61 21.90 -1.52
CA ASP A 236 -19.58 20.86 -0.48
C ASP A 236 -18.79 19.63 -0.94
N ALA A 237 -17.79 19.80 -1.80
CA ALA A 237 -16.95 18.71 -2.30
C ALA A 237 -16.23 17.93 -1.18
N ASP A 238 -15.98 18.55 -0.03
CA ASP A 238 -15.41 17.94 1.17
C ASP A 238 -16.43 17.16 2.01
N ARG A 239 -17.71 17.12 1.62
CA ARG A 239 -18.80 16.37 2.29
C ARG A 239 -19.21 15.10 1.55
N THR A 240 -18.52 14.73 0.49
CA THR A 240 -18.85 13.55 -0.30
C THR A 240 -17.62 12.77 -0.72
N ASN A 241 -17.79 11.45 -0.83
CA ASN A 241 -16.81 10.56 -1.46
C ASN A 241 -17.04 10.40 -2.97
N THR A 242 -17.97 11.15 -3.56
CA THR A 242 -18.26 11.05 -5.00
C THR A 242 -17.16 11.69 -5.82
N TRP A 243 -16.44 10.87 -6.58
CA TRP A 243 -15.46 11.28 -7.57
C TRP A 243 -15.95 10.95 -8.97
N ASN A 244 -15.67 11.82 -9.94
CA ASN A 244 -16.05 11.61 -11.32
C ASN A 244 -14.87 11.78 -12.26
N VAL A 245 -14.98 11.20 -13.46
CA VAL A 245 -14.03 11.40 -14.54
C VAL A 245 -14.46 12.62 -15.36
N TYR A 246 -13.51 13.50 -15.60
CA TYR A 246 -13.66 14.72 -16.40
C TYR A 246 -12.69 14.72 -17.58
N VAL A 247 -13.02 15.44 -18.61
CA VAL A 247 -12.14 15.76 -19.74
C VAL A 247 -12.16 17.27 -19.96
N LEU A 248 -11.00 17.87 -20.19
CA LEU A 248 -10.84 19.26 -20.58
C LEU A 248 -9.85 19.41 -21.74
N GLU A 249 -9.96 20.51 -22.50
CA GLU A 249 -8.94 20.87 -23.49
C GLU A 249 -7.63 21.26 -22.77
N ALA A 250 -6.50 20.91 -23.35
CA ALA A 250 -5.17 21.16 -22.79
C ALA A 250 -4.73 22.64 -22.95
N ARG A 251 -5.55 23.57 -22.50
CA ARG A 251 -5.27 25.03 -22.51
C ARG A 251 -5.88 25.71 -21.30
N ALA A 252 -5.25 26.79 -20.87
CA ALA A 252 -5.78 27.61 -19.79
C ALA A 252 -7.18 28.15 -20.13
N GLY A 253 -8.04 28.23 -19.12
CA GLY A 253 -9.43 28.72 -19.26
C GLY A 253 -10.39 27.76 -19.94
N ALA A 254 -9.96 26.52 -20.26
CA ALA A 254 -10.89 25.50 -20.74
C ALA A 254 -11.84 25.04 -19.62
N SER A 255 -13.08 24.73 -19.98
CA SER A 255 -14.07 24.24 -19.03
C SER A 255 -14.06 22.70 -19.01
N PRO A 256 -13.91 22.08 -17.83
CA PRO A 256 -14.00 20.63 -17.72
C PRO A 256 -15.40 20.12 -18.09
N ARG A 257 -15.44 19.03 -18.86
CA ARG A 257 -16.66 18.30 -19.18
C ARG A 257 -16.69 17.01 -18.38
N ARG A 258 -17.70 16.82 -17.55
CA ARG A 258 -17.92 15.59 -16.78
C ARG A 258 -18.30 14.45 -17.72
N ILE A 259 -17.64 13.32 -17.59
CA ILE A 259 -17.83 12.11 -18.41
C ILE A 259 -18.70 11.08 -17.67
N THR A 260 -18.53 10.96 -16.35
CA THR A 260 -19.29 10.01 -15.52
C THR A 260 -20.31 10.74 -14.65
N HIS A 261 -21.43 10.07 -14.39
CA HIS A 261 -22.55 10.62 -13.61
C HIS A 261 -22.98 9.67 -12.48
N TYR A 262 -22.14 8.72 -12.14
CA TYR A 262 -22.41 7.73 -11.12
C TYR A 262 -22.10 8.31 -9.72
N ASP A 263 -22.96 8.01 -8.74
CA ASP A 263 -22.76 8.42 -7.36
C ASP A 263 -21.89 7.43 -6.61
N GLY A 264 -20.58 7.53 -6.80
CA GLY A 264 -19.56 6.66 -6.25
C GLY A 264 -18.17 7.16 -6.59
N VAL A 265 -17.17 6.33 -6.37
CA VAL A 265 -15.76 6.68 -6.59
C VAL A 265 -15.30 6.19 -7.96
N HIS A 266 -14.62 7.05 -8.70
CA HIS A 266 -13.99 6.75 -9.97
C HIS A 266 -12.55 7.22 -9.96
N SER A 267 -11.60 6.32 -10.20
CA SER A 267 -10.18 6.64 -10.46
C SER A 267 -9.52 7.60 -9.47
N THR A 268 -9.52 7.29 -8.17
CA THR A 268 -9.00 8.20 -7.13
C THR A 268 -7.55 7.95 -6.71
N ALA A 269 -7.00 6.77 -7.00
CA ALA A 269 -5.65 6.40 -6.61
C ALA A 269 -4.69 6.40 -7.81
N ALA A 270 -3.38 6.52 -7.55
CA ALA A 270 -2.34 6.49 -8.58
C ALA A 270 -2.39 5.27 -9.52
N ARG A 271 -2.99 4.16 -9.07
CA ARG A 271 -3.21 2.95 -9.88
C ARG A 271 -4.50 2.97 -10.69
N SER A 272 -5.31 4.02 -10.58
CA SER A 272 -6.66 4.13 -11.15
C SER A 272 -6.82 5.33 -12.09
N GLN A 273 -5.74 5.93 -12.54
CA GLN A 273 -5.73 7.02 -13.52
C GLN A 273 -6.58 6.66 -14.74
N PRO A 274 -7.52 7.51 -15.19
CA PRO A 274 -8.25 7.31 -16.44
C PRO A 274 -7.27 7.18 -17.60
N GLN A 275 -7.42 6.17 -18.46
CA GLN A 275 -6.51 5.93 -19.57
C GLN A 275 -7.23 6.08 -20.90
N TRP A 276 -6.59 6.76 -21.82
CA TRP A 276 -7.09 6.95 -23.18
C TRP A 276 -6.83 5.72 -24.05
N SER A 277 -7.79 5.39 -24.89
CA SER A 277 -7.52 4.46 -26.01
C SER A 277 -6.49 5.07 -26.98
N PRO A 278 -5.70 4.26 -27.69
CA PRO A 278 -4.69 4.78 -28.63
C PRO A 278 -5.22 5.69 -29.72
N ASP A 279 -6.51 5.53 -30.10
CA ASP A 279 -7.21 6.39 -31.09
C ASP A 279 -7.84 7.64 -30.44
N GLY A 280 -7.77 7.80 -29.13
CA GLY A 280 -8.32 8.92 -28.38
C GLY A 280 -9.85 8.93 -28.27
N SER A 281 -10.57 7.88 -28.70
CA SER A 281 -12.02 7.87 -28.74
C SER A 281 -12.71 7.41 -27.46
N ARG A 282 -11.98 6.70 -26.57
CA ARG A 282 -12.49 6.07 -25.36
C ARG A 282 -11.59 6.33 -24.16
N LEU A 283 -12.16 6.20 -22.95
CA LEU A 283 -11.45 6.17 -21.68
C LEU A 283 -11.75 4.86 -20.96
N VAL A 284 -10.72 4.19 -20.44
CA VAL A 284 -10.87 3.15 -19.43
C VAL A 284 -10.56 3.72 -18.05
N TYR A 285 -11.35 3.37 -17.05
CA TYR A 285 -11.20 3.80 -15.68
C TYR A 285 -11.74 2.75 -14.72
N LEU A 286 -11.55 2.96 -13.41
CA LEU A 286 -12.12 2.10 -12.38
C LEU A 286 -13.37 2.75 -11.79
N GLN A 287 -14.42 1.95 -11.63
CA GLN A 287 -15.67 2.32 -10.97
C GLN A 287 -15.87 1.43 -9.75
N SER A 288 -16.04 2.03 -8.57
CA SER A 288 -16.44 1.31 -7.36
C SER A 288 -17.97 1.28 -7.21
N ALA A 289 -18.49 0.74 -6.11
CA ALA A 289 -19.91 0.85 -5.76
C ALA A 289 -20.26 2.28 -5.29
N GLY A 290 -21.54 2.52 -4.97
CA GLY A 290 -22.01 3.81 -4.42
C GLY A 290 -21.32 4.17 -3.10
N VAL A 291 -21.40 5.43 -2.71
CA VAL A 291 -20.67 6.03 -1.58
C VAL A 291 -20.79 5.27 -0.25
N LYS A 292 -21.91 4.62 0.03
CA LYS A 292 -22.13 3.80 1.24
C LYS A 292 -21.22 2.57 1.33
N LEU A 293 -20.72 2.09 0.19
CA LEU A 293 -19.89 0.89 0.10
C LEU A 293 -18.47 1.21 -0.35
N VAL A 294 -18.09 2.49 -0.45
CA VAL A 294 -16.83 2.91 -1.06
C VAL A 294 -15.61 2.25 -0.42
N GLU A 295 -15.64 2.02 0.89
CA GLU A 295 -14.52 1.40 1.63
C GLU A 295 -14.49 -0.13 1.48
N TYR A 296 -15.58 -0.74 0.99
CA TYR A 296 -15.73 -2.20 0.92
C TYR A 296 -15.98 -2.72 -0.49
N SER A 297 -16.30 -1.85 -1.43
CA SER A 297 -16.65 -2.30 -2.77
C SER A 297 -15.42 -2.61 -3.62
N MET A 298 -15.59 -3.56 -4.52
CA MET A 298 -14.56 -3.86 -5.51
C MET A 298 -14.54 -2.80 -6.60
N ASN A 299 -13.33 -2.44 -7.05
CA ASN A 299 -13.17 -1.72 -8.29
C ASN A 299 -13.50 -2.61 -9.50
N ARG A 300 -14.25 -2.07 -10.46
CA ARG A 300 -14.64 -2.70 -11.71
C ARG A 300 -14.11 -1.91 -12.89
N LEU A 301 -13.81 -2.58 -13.99
CA LEU A 301 -13.42 -1.92 -15.23
C LEU A 301 -14.63 -1.25 -15.88
N ALA A 302 -14.50 0.02 -16.22
CA ALA A 302 -15.47 0.76 -17.00
C ALA A 302 -14.82 1.41 -18.23
N VAL A 303 -15.53 1.41 -19.35
CA VAL A 303 -15.12 2.09 -20.58
C VAL A 303 -16.18 3.09 -20.98
N ALA A 304 -15.80 4.36 -21.10
CA ALA A 304 -16.65 5.43 -21.61
C ALA A 304 -16.23 5.86 -23.02
N SER A 305 -17.23 6.11 -23.89
CA SER A 305 -17.04 6.77 -25.18
C SER A 305 -17.03 8.29 -24.97
N LEU A 306 -16.13 9.00 -25.65
CA LEU A 306 -16.10 10.45 -25.61
C LEU A 306 -17.20 11.13 -26.45
N THR A 307 -17.83 10.37 -27.33
CA THR A 307 -18.98 10.84 -28.10
C THR A 307 -20.30 10.76 -27.33
N GLY A 308 -20.28 10.22 -26.10
CA GLY A 308 -21.44 10.05 -25.22
C GLY A 308 -21.94 8.61 -25.14
N GLY A 309 -23.01 8.41 -24.40
CA GLY A 309 -23.59 7.11 -24.05
C GLY A 309 -23.19 6.65 -22.64
N GLU A 310 -23.90 5.63 -22.13
CA GLU A 310 -23.59 5.06 -20.82
C GLU A 310 -22.26 4.28 -20.86
N PRO A 311 -21.44 4.43 -19.82
CA PRO A 311 -20.21 3.63 -19.70
C PRO A 311 -20.51 2.15 -19.67
N LYS A 312 -19.67 1.36 -20.34
CA LYS A 312 -19.78 -0.09 -20.35
C LYS A 312 -18.89 -0.68 -19.26
N LEU A 313 -19.49 -1.46 -18.36
CA LEU A 313 -18.73 -2.27 -17.42
C LEU A 313 -18.18 -3.52 -18.14
N LEU A 314 -16.95 -3.86 -17.84
CA LEU A 314 -16.26 -5.03 -18.39
C LEU A 314 -15.92 -6.02 -17.28
N ALA A 315 -15.76 -7.29 -17.66
CA ALA A 315 -15.35 -8.35 -16.75
C ALA A 315 -16.25 -8.54 -15.52
N GLU A 316 -17.53 -8.16 -15.57
CA GLU A 316 -18.47 -8.23 -14.42
C GLU A 316 -18.60 -9.65 -13.84
N LYS A 317 -18.52 -10.68 -14.70
CA LYS A 317 -18.60 -12.08 -14.26
C LYS A 317 -17.38 -12.55 -13.47
N LEU A 318 -16.31 -11.77 -13.47
CA LEU A 318 -15.08 -12.10 -12.73
C LEU A 318 -15.32 -12.09 -11.22
N ASP A 319 -16.17 -11.18 -10.73
CA ASP A 319 -16.45 -10.95 -9.30
C ASP A 319 -15.17 -10.84 -8.47
N ARG A 320 -14.20 -10.06 -8.96
CA ARG A 320 -12.91 -9.78 -8.33
C ARG A 320 -12.55 -8.31 -8.46
N GLY A 321 -11.88 -7.77 -7.46
CA GLY A 321 -11.34 -6.42 -7.51
C GLY A 321 -10.25 -6.29 -8.57
N VAL A 322 -10.28 -5.21 -9.33
CA VAL A 322 -9.30 -4.95 -10.40
C VAL A 322 -8.57 -3.63 -10.20
N SER A 323 -7.37 -3.53 -10.75
CA SER A 323 -6.52 -2.33 -10.65
C SER A 323 -5.68 -2.12 -11.91
N ALA A 324 -5.04 -0.94 -12.02
CA ALA A 324 -4.06 -0.59 -13.05
C ALA A 324 -4.50 -0.85 -14.50
N PRO A 325 -5.69 -0.40 -14.93
CA PRO A 325 -6.16 -0.63 -16.30
C PRO A 325 -5.28 0.08 -17.33
N ARG A 326 -4.98 -0.59 -18.44
CA ARG A 326 -4.21 -0.06 -19.57
C ARG A 326 -4.77 -0.60 -20.86
N PHE A 327 -4.89 0.22 -21.90
CA PHE A 327 -5.14 -0.31 -23.24
C PHE A 327 -3.91 -1.05 -23.76
N THR A 328 -4.12 -2.10 -24.53
CA THR A 328 -3.06 -2.64 -25.42
C THR A 328 -2.71 -1.60 -26.49
N PRO A 329 -1.48 -1.58 -27.04
CA PRO A 329 -1.09 -0.60 -28.06
C PRO A 329 -1.96 -0.60 -29.32
N ASP A 330 -2.58 -1.72 -29.66
CA ASP A 330 -3.53 -1.85 -30.78
C ASP A 330 -4.96 -1.38 -30.43
N GLY A 331 -5.22 -1.00 -29.16
CA GLY A 331 -6.53 -0.55 -28.67
C GLY A 331 -7.62 -1.62 -28.59
N ARG A 332 -7.30 -2.89 -28.88
CA ARG A 332 -8.31 -3.97 -28.97
C ARG A 332 -8.65 -4.58 -27.63
N SER A 333 -7.78 -4.47 -26.65
CA SER A 333 -7.96 -5.08 -25.32
C SER A 333 -7.53 -4.13 -24.23
N ILE A 334 -7.97 -4.45 -23.00
CA ILE A 334 -7.55 -3.82 -21.77
C ILE A 334 -6.77 -4.83 -20.95
N LEU A 335 -5.59 -4.44 -20.51
CA LEU A 335 -4.75 -5.13 -19.53
C LEU A 335 -5.04 -4.54 -18.15
N PHE A 336 -5.07 -5.38 -17.12
CA PHE A 336 -5.34 -4.97 -15.74
C PHE A 336 -4.83 -6.01 -14.76
N LEU A 337 -4.73 -5.64 -13.49
CA LEU A 337 -4.44 -6.56 -12.39
C LEU A 337 -5.73 -7.03 -11.73
N VAL A 338 -5.74 -8.27 -11.27
CA VAL A 338 -6.86 -8.92 -10.58
C VAL A 338 -6.40 -9.39 -9.22
N ALA A 339 -7.06 -8.92 -8.15
CA ALA A 339 -6.91 -9.48 -6.82
C ALA A 339 -7.81 -10.72 -6.69
N ASP A 340 -7.22 -11.90 -6.50
CA ASP A 340 -7.92 -13.17 -6.50
C ASP A 340 -7.34 -14.11 -5.44
N ASP A 341 -8.11 -14.40 -4.44
CA ASP A 341 -7.87 -15.37 -3.35
C ASP A 341 -6.39 -15.73 -3.11
N ARG A 342 -5.70 -14.93 -2.32
CA ARG A 342 -4.27 -15.06 -1.95
C ARG A 342 -3.27 -14.80 -3.09
N SER A 343 -3.74 -14.31 -4.23
CA SER A 343 -2.88 -13.99 -5.39
C SER A 343 -3.29 -12.68 -6.04
N GLU A 344 -2.37 -12.08 -6.79
CA GLU A 344 -2.68 -10.96 -7.69
C GLU A 344 -1.97 -11.20 -9.03
N TYR A 345 -2.71 -11.13 -10.13
CA TYR A 345 -2.18 -11.45 -11.46
C TYR A 345 -2.66 -10.50 -12.54
N PRO A 346 -1.87 -10.30 -13.61
CA PRO A 346 -2.31 -9.56 -14.80
C PRO A 346 -3.28 -10.39 -15.64
N ALA A 347 -4.31 -9.71 -16.13
CA ALA A 347 -5.32 -10.25 -17.01
C ALA A 347 -5.56 -9.34 -18.22
N ARG A 348 -6.24 -9.86 -19.20
CA ARG A 348 -6.66 -9.14 -20.41
C ARG A 348 -8.13 -9.42 -20.71
N VAL A 349 -8.86 -8.39 -21.18
CA VAL A 349 -10.22 -8.51 -21.70
C VAL A 349 -10.36 -7.71 -22.98
N PRO A 350 -11.12 -8.18 -24.01
CA PRO A 350 -11.42 -7.36 -25.19
C PRO A 350 -12.16 -6.07 -24.80
N VAL A 351 -11.86 -4.94 -25.48
CA VAL A 351 -12.45 -3.63 -25.18
C VAL A 351 -13.97 -3.60 -25.35
N ASP A 352 -14.50 -4.46 -26.23
CA ASP A 352 -15.94 -4.60 -26.44
C ASP A 352 -16.58 -5.68 -25.55
N GLY A 353 -15.83 -6.18 -24.55
CA GLY A 353 -16.25 -7.23 -23.62
C GLY A 353 -15.98 -8.64 -24.17
N GLY A 354 -16.07 -9.63 -23.30
CA GLY A 354 -15.77 -11.01 -23.60
C GLY A 354 -15.14 -11.72 -22.39
N GLU A 355 -14.49 -12.83 -22.65
CA GLU A 355 -13.82 -13.61 -21.62
C GLU A 355 -12.54 -12.92 -21.12
N VAL A 356 -12.33 -12.99 -19.80
CA VAL A 356 -11.09 -12.53 -19.16
C VAL A 356 -10.03 -13.61 -19.32
N GLN A 357 -8.91 -13.24 -19.90
CA GLN A 357 -7.74 -14.10 -20.04
C GLN A 357 -6.72 -13.79 -18.95
N LYS A 358 -6.44 -14.72 -18.06
CA LYS A 358 -5.33 -14.69 -17.10
C LYS A 358 -4.00 -14.86 -17.85
N LEU A 359 -3.02 -13.98 -17.60
CA LEU A 359 -1.76 -13.95 -18.36
C LEU A 359 -0.65 -14.78 -17.73
N ILE A 360 -0.75 -15.14 -16.44
CA ILE A 360 0.20 -16.00 -15.73
C ILE A 360 -0.52 -16.83 -14.68
N GLN A 361 -0.02 -18.01 -14.38
CA GLN A 361 -0.54 -18.94 -13.37
C GLN A 361 0.45 -19.09 -12.21
N GLY A 362 -0.04 -19.46 -11.05
CA GLY A 362 0.78 -19.82 -9.88
C GLY A 362 0.48 -19.00 -8.64
N PRO A 363 1.06 -19.42 -7.48
CA PRO A 363 0.97 -18.73 -6.21
C PRO A 363 1.98 -17.56 -6.18
N LEU A 364 1.52 -16.39 -6.62
CA LEU A 364 2.36 -15.18 -6.73
C LEU A 364 1.52 -13.91 -6.67
N VAL A 365 2.18 -12.78 -6.42
CA VAL A 365 1.61 -11.45 -6.47
C VAL A 365 2.32 -10.62 -7.53
N ILE A 366 1.55 -10.11 -8.48
CA ILE A 366 1.98 -9.11 -9.44
C ILE A 366 1.38 -7.76 -9.02
N SER A 367 2.20 -6.86 -8.52
CA SER A 367 1.74 -5.58 -7.94
C SER A 367 1.86 -4.37 -8.86
N THR A 368 2.53 -4.51 -10.01
CA THR A 368 2.71 -3.44 -11.01
C THR A 368 2.65 -4.03 -12.41
N LEU A 369 2.05 -3.28 -13.33
CA LEU A 369 1.94 -3.62 -14.75
C LEU A 369 2.35 -2.41 -15.58
N ALA A 370 3.51 -2.48 -16.23
CA ALA A 370 3.97 -1.50 -17.22
C ALA A 370 3.83 -2.09 -18.62
N VAL A 371 3.31 -1.28 -19.54
CA VAL A 371 3.05 -1.67 -20.94
C VAL A 371 3.89 -0.80 -21.86
N GLY A 372 4.77 -1.42 -22.63
CA GLY A 372 5.57 -0.76 -23.67
C GLY A 372 4.78 -0.42 -24.92
N LYS A 373 5.23 0.56 -25.69
CA LYS A 373 4.61 0.93 -26.97
C LYS A 373 4.60 -0.22 -27.99
N ASP A 374 5.51 -1.16 -27.86
CA ASP A 374 5.63 -2.37 -28.67
C ASP A 374 4.86 -3.59 -28.12
N GLY A 375 4.13 -3.39 -27.03
CA GLY A 375 3.33 -4.44 -26.38
C GLY A 375 4.10 -5.29 -25.37
N ARG A 376 5.36 -5.02 -25.08
CA ARG A 376 6.12 -5.65 -23.99
C ARG A 376 5.47 -5.35 -22.65
N LEU A 377 5.54 -6.33 -21.76
CA LEU A 377 5.01 -6.20 -20.39
C LEU A 377 6.12 -6.35 -19.38
N ALA A 378 6.28 -5.36 -18.50
CA ALA A 378 7.10 -5.46 -17.32
C ALA A 378 6.20 -5.48 -16.08
N VAL A 379 6.52 -6.36 -15.13
CA VAL A 379 5.74 -6.57 -13.92
C VAL A 379 6.64 -6.59 -12.70
N LEU A 380 6.13 -6.12 -11.57
CA LEU A 380 6.76 -6.33 -10.28
C LEU A 380 6.14 -7.59 -9.65
N ALA A 381 6.96 -8.63 -9.49
CA ALA A 381 6.51 -9.95 -9.06
C ALA A 381 7.17 -10.36 -7.74
N ALA A 382 6.39 -10.96 -6.85
CA ALA A 382 6.82 -11.54 -5.59
C ALA A 382 6.19 -12.93 -5.40
N SER A 383 6.81 -13.75 -4.55
CA SER A 383 6.23 -15.01 -4.05
C SER A 383 6.53 -15.17 -2.56
N ASP A 384 6.07 -16.23 -1.93
CA ASP A 384 6.33 -16.51 -0.51
C ASP A 384 7.81 -16.53 -0.15
N VAL A 385 8.67 -16.84 -1.12
CA VAL A 385 10.13 -17.04 -0.95
C VAL A 385 10.98 -16.13 -1.82
N THR A 386 10.38 -15.15 -2.51
CA THR A 386 11.10 -14.16 -3.30
C THR A 386 10.55 -12.76 -3.01
N HIS A 387 11.45 -11.83 -2.67
CA HIS A 387 11.09 -10.43 -2.55
C HIS A 387 10.73 -9.86 -3.93
N ALA A 388 9.98 -8.76 -3.96
CA ALA A 388 9.52 -8.16 -5.19
C ALA A 388 10.68 -7.67 -6.08
N GLU A 389 10.73 -8.17 -7.33
CA GLU A 389 11.69 -7.78 -8.36
C GLU A 389 10.97 -7.51 -9.69
N ILE A 390 11.60 -6.75 -10.59
CA ILE A 390 11.02 -6.47 -11.90
C ILE A 390 11.31 -7.63 -12.84
N HIS A 391 10.26 -8.06 -13.55
CA HIS A 391 10.34 -9.14 -14.54
C HIS A 391 9.71 -8.69 -15.86
N ALA A 392 10.26 -9.20 -16.97
CA ALA A 392 9.52 -9.25 -18.22
C ALA A 392 8.50 -10.39 -18.15
N LEU A 393 7.25 -10.11 -18.53
CA LEU A 393 6.21 -11.13 -18.67
C LEU A 393 6.10 -11.53 -20.14
N GLU A 394 6.59 -12.71 -20.48
CA GLU A 394 6.70 -13.22 -21.83
C GLU A 394 6.05 -14.60 -21.95
N ASN A 395 4.98 -14.72 -22.73
CA ASN A 395 4.27 -15.99 -22.96
C ASN A 395 3.88 -16.73 -21.66
N GLY A 396 3.39 -15.99 -20.66
CA GLY A 396 2.97 -16.55 -19.37
C GLY A 396 4.12 -16.95 -18.44
N LYS A 397 5.34 -16.51 -18.71
CA LYS A 397 6.55 -16.76 -17.90
C LYS A 397 7.20 -15.45 -17.47
N LEU A 398 7.82 -15.48 -16.31
CA LEU A 398 8.62 -14.38 -15.77
C LEU A 398 10.10 -14.57 -16.12
N ARG A 399 10.72 -13.52 -16.63
CA ARG A 399 12.17 -13.41 -16.79
C ARG A 399 12.66 -12.21 -15.99
N ALA A 400 13.50 -12.47 -14.98
CA ALA A 400 14.00 -11.42 -14.10
C ALA A 400 14.79 -10.35 -14.87
N LEU A 401 14.57 -9.10 -14.49
CA LEU A 401 15.27 -7.92 -15.00
C LEU A 401 16.06 -7.21 -13.90
N THR A 402 15.69 -7.44 -12.63
CA THR A 402 16.39 -6.92 -11.46
C THR A 402 16.67 -8.03 -10.46
N HIS A 403 17.68 -7.84 -9.60
CA HIS A 403 18.23 -8.88 -8.70
C HIS A 403 18.71 -8.28 -7.38
N HIS A 404 18.04 -7.22 -6.88
CA HIS A 404 18.50 -6.46 -5.71
C HIS A 404 18.48 -7.28 -4.41
N ASN A 405 17.52 -8.21 -4.31
CA ASN A 405 17.32 -9.01 -3.11
C ASN A 405 17.84 -10.47 -3.24
N ASP A 406 18.21 -10.91 -4.43
CA ASP A 406 18.53 -12.32 -4.72
C ASP A 406 19.63 -12.89 -3.79
N ALA A 407 20.71 -12.13 -3.57
CA ALA A 407 21.82 -12.58 -2.73
C ALA A 407 21.39 -12.80 -1.27
N LEU A 408 20.61 -11.86 -0.70
CA LEU A 408 20.08 -12.00 0.65
C LEU A 408 19.10 -13.18 0.74
N MET A 409 18.18 -13.28 -0.21
CA MET A 409 17.18 -14.36 -0.25
C MET A 409 17.85 -15.76 -0.36
N ALA A 410 18.95 -15.86 -1.09
CA ALA A 410 19.70 -17.11 -1.23
C ALA A 410 20.34 -17.59 0.09
N ASP A 411 20.73 -16.67 0.98
CA ASP A 411 21.32 -16.95 2.28
C ASP A 411 20.30 -17.39 3.34
N LEU A 412 19.00 -17.13 3.10
CA LEU A 412 17.96 -17.31 4.10
C LEU A 412 17.26 -18.65 4.00
N LYS A 413 17.07 -19.29 5.16
CA LYS A 413 16.19 -20.44 5.36
C LYS A 413 14.83 -19.92 5.81
N LEU A 414 13.87 -19.87 4.88
CA LEU A 414 12.54 -19.37 5.12
C LEU A 414 11.57 -20.46 5.52
N GLY A 415 10.51 -20.05 6.22
CA GLY A 415 9.37 -20.91 6.55
C GLY A 415 8.51 -21.17 5.30
N ALA A 416 8.05 -22.42 5.17
CA ALA A 416 7.13 -22.78 4.10
C ALA A 416 5.74 -22.16 4.34
N ALA A 417 5.17 -21.52 3.31
CA ALA A 417 3.79 -21.07 3.30
C ALA A 417 2.90 -22.13 2.66
N GLU A 418 1.79 -22.45 3.31
CA GLU A 418 0.80 -23.42 2.83
C GLU A 418 -0.60 -22.79 2.86
N GLU A 419 -1.38 -23.05 1.83
CA GLU A 419 -2.79 -22.65 1.78
C GLU A 419 -3.64 -23.51 2.72
N PHE A 420 -4.66 -22.90 3.33
CA PHE A 420 -5.69 -23.65 4.03
C PHE A 420 -7.08 -23.10 3.74
N SER A 421 -8.06 -23.94 3.96
CA SER A 421 -9.48 -23.55 4.03
C SER A 421 -10.15 -24.21 5.21
N CYS A 422 -11.08 -23.50 5.85
CA CYS A 422 -11.90 -24.01 6.93
C CYS A 422 -13.31 -23.39 6.87
N LYS A 423 -14.21 -23.81 7.74
CA LYS A 423 -15.56 -23.23 7.83
C LYS A 423 -15.76 -22.58 9.18
N SER A 424 -16.24 -21.35 9.20
CA SER A 424 -16.69 -20.67 10.40
C SER A 424 -18.00 -21.28 10.94
N LYS A 425 -18.34 -20.93 12.19
CA LYS A 425 -19.53 -21.46 12.88
C LYS A 425 -20.84 -21.17 12.14
N ASP A 426 -20.90 -20.08 11.39
CA ASP A 426 -22.05 -19.69 10.56
C ASP A 426 -22.02 -20.30 9.14
N GLY A 427 -21.06 -21.21 8.87
CA GLY A 427 -20.93 -21.94 7.62
C GLY A 427 -20.17 -21.22 6.50
N ASN A 428 -19.65 -20.01 6.77
CA ASN A 428 -18.82 -19.30 5.80
C ASN A 428 -17.49 -20.04 5.56
N GLU A 429 -17.06 -20.10 4.31
CA GLU A 429 -15.77 -20.66 3.95
C GLU A 429 -14.68 -19.61 4.14
N VAL A 430 -13.64 -19.94 4.90
CA VAL A 430 -12.53 -19.07 5.28
C VAL A 430 -11.25 -19.59 4.66
N HIS A 431 -10.47 -18.73 4.01
CA HIS A 431 -9.19 -19.06 3.41
C HIS A 431 -8.05 -18.30 4.08
N GLY A 432 -6.85 -18.84 3.98
CA GLY A 432 -5.67 -18.17 4.51
C GLY A 432 -4.38 -18.89 4.16
N LEU A 433 -3.30 -18.43 4.77
CA LEU A 433 -1.96 -18.98 4.65
C LEU A 433 -1.43 -19.37 6.04
N ILE A 434 -0.71 -20.50 6.10
CA ILE A 434 0.02 -20.92 7.28
C ILE A 434 1.51 -20.88 6.94
N VAL A 435 2.28 -20.07 7.67
CA VAL A 435 3.74 -20.07 7.54
C VAL A 435 4.33 -20.87 8.69
N LYS A 436 5.01 -21.97 8.34
CA LYS A 436 5.63 -22.89 9.29
C LYS A 436 7.05 -22.46 9.63
N PRO A 437 7.57 -22.80 10.84
CA PRO A 437 8.99 -22.61 11.15
C PRO A 437 9.92 -23.23 10.11
N PRO A 438 11.09 -22.63 9.79
CA PRO A 438 12.06 -23.19 8.84
C PRO A 438 12.53 -24.61 9.19
N ASP A 439 12.53 -24.94 10.49
CA ASP A 439 12.91 -26.27 11.02
C ASP A 439 11.67 -27.07 11.46
N TYR A 440 10.56 -26.91 10.77
CA TYR A 440 9.31 -27.62 11.08
C TYR A 440 9.48 -29.13 11.05
N GLN A 441 8.95 -29.79 12.10
CA GLN A 441 8.91 -31.24 12.23
C GLN A 441 7.46 -31.72 12.31
N ALA A 442 7.09 -32.61 11.42
CA ALA A 442 5.75 -33.20 11.42
C ALA A 442 5.47 -33.93 12.75
N GLY A 443 4.22 -33.79 13.23
CA GLY A 443 3.78 -34.38 14.50
C GLY A 443 4.15 -33.59 15.77
N ARG A 444 4.96 -32.55 15.67
CA ARG A 444 5.24 -31.62 16.76
C ARG A 444 4.22 -30.48 16.75
N LYS A 445 3.68 -30.13 17.94
CA LYS A 445 2.84 -28.94 18.14
C LYS A 445 3.70 -27.71 18.42
N TYR A 446 3.37 -26.60 17.77
CA TYR A 446 4.10 -25.35 17.88
C TYR A 446 3.26 -24.28 18.57
N PRO A 447 3.87 -23.29 19.25
CA PRO A 447 3.16 -22.07 19.59
C PRO A 447 2.70 -21.43 18.27
N ALA A 448 1.48 -20.90 18.23
CA ALA A 448 0.91 -20.32 17.01
C ALA A 448 0.46 -18.89 17.25
N ILE A 449 0.65 -18.05 16.24
CA ILE A 449 0.25 -16.65 16.24
C ILE A 449 -0.76 -16.43 15.10
N LEU A 450 -1.96 -16.04 15.46
CA LEU A 450 -2.94 -15.50 14.53
C LEU A 450 -2.50 -14.09 14.16
N ARG A 451 -2.09 -13.91 12.90
CA ARG A 451 -1.67 -12.60 12.39
C ARG A 451 -2.75 -12.05 11.50
N ILE A 452 -3.34 -10.90 11.90
CA ILE A 452 -4.53 -10.32 11.27
C ILE A 452 -4.09 -9.12 10.43
N HIS A 453 -4.35 -9.17 9.12
CA HIS A 453 -4.04 -8.05 8.23
C HIS A 453 -4.93 -6.83 8.48
N GLY A 454 -4.45 -5.64 8.11
CA GLY A 454 -5.21 -4.40 8.11
C GLY A 454 -6.11 -4.26 6.87
N GLY A 455 -6.74 -3.13 6.76
CA GLY A 455 -7.65 -2.81 5.67
C GLY A 455 -8.98 -2.30 6.22
N PRO A 456 -10.08 -3.06 6.20
CA PRO A 456 -10.26 -4.52 5.97
C PRO A 456 -10.07 -4.98 4.53
N ASN A 457 -10.22 -4.10 3.57
CA ASN A 457 -10.18 -4.34 2.14
C ASN A 457 -8.75 -4.62 1.65
N GLY A 458 -8.21 -5.77 2.04
CA GLY A 458 -6.90 -6.30 1.71
C GLY A 458 -6.91 -7.81 1.79
N GLN A 459 -5.77 -8.46 1.55
CA GLN A 459 -5.60 -9.91 1.71
C GLN A 459 -4.15 -10.25 2.06
N ASP A 460 -3.98 -11.32 2.83
CA ASP A 460 -2.72 -12.04 2.90
C ASP A 460 -2.59 -12.89 1.62
N ALA A 461 -1.46 -12.73 0.94
CA ALA A 461 -1.26 -13.32 -0.38
C ALA A 461 0.14 -13.93 -0.51
N HIS A 462 0.34 -14.70 -1.60
CA HIS A 462 1.62 -15.34 -1.93
C HIS A 462 2.69 -14.31 -2.29
N SER A 463 3.17 -13.60 -1.25
CA SER A 463 4.27 -12.64 -1.34
C SER A 463 5.14 -12.74 -0.10
N PHE A 464 6.41 -12.39 -0.22
CA PHE A 464 7.32 -12.36 0.92
C PHE A 464 6.83 -11.35 1.98
N SER A 465 6.58 -11.86 3.20
CA SER A 465 6.27 -11.04 4.37
C SER A 465 7.38 -11.17 5.39
N PHE A 466 8.15 -10.11 5.61
CA PHE A 466 9.20 -10.10 6.63
C PHE A 466 8.64 -10.46 8.02
N GLU A 467 7.47 -9.92 8.35
CA GLU A 467 6.84 -10.14 9.65
C GLU A 467 6.41 -11.60 9.86
N HIS A 468 5.80 -12.23 8.86
CA HIS A 468 5.44 -13.65 8.96
C HIS A 468 6.68 -14.53 9.04
N GLN A 469 7.68 -14.22 8.24
CA GLN A 469 8.92 -15.02 8.19
C GLN A 469 9.77 -14.86 9.45
N ILE A 470 9.84 -13.66 10.06
CA ILE A 470 10.60 -13.48 11.32
C ILE A 470 9.91 -14.16 12.50
N LEU A 471 8.59 -14.17 12.56
CA LEU A 471 7.84 -14.93 13.55
C LEU A 471 8.06 -16.44 13.37
N ALA A 472 8.00 -16.93 12.13
CA ALA A 472 8.28 -18.34 11.80
C ALA A 472 9.73 -18.73 12.14
N ALA A 473 10.71 -17.88 11.83
CA ALA A 473 12.12 -18.08 12.18
C ALA A 473 12.36 -18.17 13.69
N ASN A 474 11.47 -17.55 14.50
CA ASN A 474 11.47 -17.64 15.95
C ASN A 474 10.68 -18.83 16.51
N GLY A 475 10.24 -19.75 15.66
CA GLY A 475 9.62 -21.02 16.05
C GLY A 475 8.11 -20.97 16.24
N TYR A 476 7.42 -19.93 15.76
CA TYR A 476 5.98 -19.85 15.74
C TYR A 476 5.39 -20.35 14.42
N VAL A 477 4.25 -21.01 14.48
CA VAL A 477 3.37 -21.16 13.32
C VAL A 477 2.60 -19.87 13.18
N VAL A 478 2.66 -19.23 12.02
CA VAL A 478 1.91 -18.00 11.72
C VAL A 478 0.67 -18.35 10.91
N VAL A 479 -0.50 -17.94 11.39
CA VAL A 479 -1.80 -18.17 10.75
C VAL A 479 -2.31 -16.83 10.24
N ALA A 480 -2.25 -16.62 8.93
CA ALA A 480 -2.71 -15.42 8.23
C ALA A 480 -4.07 -15.72 7.58
N VAL A 481 -5.09 -14.93 7.90
CA VAL A 481 -6.49 -15.25 7.58
C VAL A 481 -7.12 -14.16 6.75
N ASN A 482 -7.64 -14.52 5.58
CA ASN A 482 -8.46 -13.65 4.76
C ASN A 482 -9.92 -13.74 5.22
N TYR A 483 -10.25 -12.97 6.25
CA TYR A 483 -11.57 -12.88 6.87
C TYR A 483 -12.55 -12.10 5.99
N ARG A 484 -13.87 -12.24 6.26
CA ARG A 484 -14.91 -11.43 5.61
C ARG A 484 -14.62 -9.94 5.76
N GLY A 485 -14.84 -9.16 4.69
CA GLY A 485 -14.36 -7.78 4.57
C GLY A 485 -13.07 -7.67 3.74
N GLY A 486 -12.28 -8.76 3.67
CA GLY A 486 -11.07 -8.82 2.87
C GLY A 486 -11.34 -8.93 1.37
N SER A 487 -10.35 -8.57 0.55
CA SER A 487 -10.42 -8.62 -0.91
C SER A 487 -10.19 -10.05 -1.48
N GLY A 488 -10.34 -10.20 -2.80
CA GLY A 488 -10.01 -11.41 -3.53
C GLY A 488 -11.08 -12.51 -3.52
N ARG A 489 -12.21 -12.33 -2.84
CA ARG A 489 -13.27 -13.35 -2.72
C ARG A 489 -14.67 -12.90 -3.13
N GLY A 490 -14.73 -11.84 -3.91
CA GLY A 490 -15.99 -11.31 -4.46
C GLY A 490 -16.66 -10.26 -3.57
N GLU A 491 -17.60 -9.53 -4.18
CA GLU A 491 -18.23 -8.37 -3.55
C GLU A 491 -19.04 -8.74 -2.32
N LYS A 492 -19.76 -9.85 -2.34
CA LYS A 492 -20.55 -10.32 -1.18
C LYS A 492 -19.67 -10.60 0.04
N TYR A 493 -18.48 -11.17 -0.18
CA TYR A 493 -17.52 -11.43 0.89
C TYR A 493 -16.94 -10.13 1.46
N GLN A 494 -16.56 -9.22 0.57
CA GLN A 494 -15.94 -7.96 0.90
C GLN A 494 -16.90 -6.99 1.62
N THR A 495 -18.17 -6.96 1.22
CA THR A 495 -19.19 -6.08 1.83
C THR A 495 -19.89 -6.69 3.05
N ALA A 496 -19.55 -7.91 3.44
CA ALA A 496 -20.26 -8.64 4.50
C ALA A 496 -20.23 -7.97 5.88
N ILE A 497 -19.28 -7.08 6.12
CA ILE A 497 -19.00 -6.46 7.43
C ILE A 497 -19.43 -4.98 7.51
N VAL A 498 -20.12 -4.47 6.51
CA VAL A 498 -20.63 -3.09 6.51
C VAL A 498 -21.49 -2.86 7.76
N ALA A 499 -21.14 -1.84 8.55
CA ALA A 499 -21.73 -1.49 9.84
C ALA A 499 -21.81 -2.67 10.84
N ASP A 500 -20.85 -3.63 10.74
CA ASP A 500 -20.83 -4.85 11.57
C ASP A 500 -19.41 -5.24 12.03
N TRP A 501 -18.53 -4.27 12.19
CA TRP A 501 -17.11 -4.47 12.48
C TRP A 501 -16.86 -5.30 13.73
N GLY A 502 -15.91 -6.24 13.63
CA GLY A 502 -15.48 -7.07 14.75
C GLY A 502 -16.48 -8.15 15.15
N ASN A 503 -17.45 -8.50 14.32
CA ASN A 503 -18.42 -9.55 14.59
C ASN A 503 -18.22 -10.78 13.70
N LYS A 504 -18.50 -10.67 12.39
CA LYS A 504 -18.36 -11.80 11.46
C LYS A 504 -16.91 -12.21 11.25
N GLU A 505 -16.01 -11.25 11.23
CA GLU A 505 -14.58 -11.46 11.09
C GLU A 505 -14.03 -12.31 12.22
N VAL A 506 -14.51 -12.08 13.46
CA VAL A 506 -14.09 -12.88 14.63
C VAL A 506 -14.48 -14.35 14.46
N LEU A 507 -15.66 -14.66 13.90
CA LEU A 507 -16.06 -16.04 13.61
C LEU A 507 -15.10 -16.71 12.60
N ASP A 508 -14.63 -15.96 11.61
CA ASP A 508 -13.67 -16.46 10.62
C ASP A 508 -12.28 -16.69 11.24
N LEU A 509 -11.85 -15.77 12.09
CA LEU A 509 -10.56 -15.86 12.80
C LEU A 509 -10.54 -17.00 13.82
N GLU A 510 -11.62 -17.20 14.60
CA GLU A 510 -11.79 -18.33 15.52
C GLU A 510 -11.72 -19.66 14.75
N ALA A 511 -12.42 -19.77 13.61
CA ALA A 511 -12.45 -20.97 12.79
C ALA A 511 -11.05 -21.36 12.27
N ALA A 512 -10.25 -20.40 11.86
CA ALA A 512 -8.87 -20.64 11.43
C ALA A 512 -8.00 -21.18 12.59
N MET A 513 -8.18 -20.64 13.79
CA MET A 513 -7.45 -21.14 14.96
C MET A 513 -7.94 -22.53 15.39
N ASP A 514 -9.25 -22.79 15.34
CA ASP A 514 -9.81 -24.14 15.57
C ASP A 514 -9.22 -25.15 14.59
N TYR A 515 -9.11 -24.78 13.31
CA TYR A 515 -8.52 -25.62 12.27
C TYR A 515 -7.06 -26.00 12.58
N VAL A 516 -6.18 -25.03 12.86
CA VAL A 516 -4.75 -25.33 13.10
C VAL A 516 -4.52 -26.12 14.40
N VAL A 517 -5.37 -25.97 15.39
CA VAL A 517 -5.37 -26.80 16.62
C VAL A 517 -5.86 -28.21 16.31
N ALA A 518 -6.94 -28.36 15.55
CA ALA A 518 -7.55 -29.65 15.23
C ALA A 518 -6.63 -30.55 14.38
N ILE A 519 -5.88 -29.98 13.43
CA ILE A 519 -4.88 -30.73 12.65
C ILE A 519 -3.59 -31.05 13.43
N GLY A 520 -3.51 -30.64 14.70
CA GLY A 520 -2.35 -30.92 15.57
C GLY A 520 -1.10 -30.09 15.28
N LEU A 521 -1.23 -28.99 14.52
CA LEU A 521 -0.14 -28.09 14.19
C LEU A 521 0.13 -27.08 15.31
N ALA A 522 -0.93 -26.47 15.86
CA ALA A 522 -0.83 -25.50 16.95
C ALA A 522 -1.03 -26.17 18.32
N ASP A 523 -0.27 -25.68 19.30
CA ASP A 523 -0.45 -26.01 20.70
C ASP A 523 -1.56 -25.11 21.30
N PRO A 524 -2.70 -25.66 21.76
CA PRO A 524 -3.81 -24.87 22.28
C PRO A 524 -3.47 -24.02 23.50
N GLU A 525 -2.42 -24.41 24.26
CA GLU A 525 -1.97 -23.68 25.43
C GLU A 525 -0.99 -22.54 25.12
N ARG A 526 -0.57 -22.40 23.85
CA ARG A 526 0.41 -21.40 23.42
C ARG A 526 -0.03 -20.65 22.17
N LEU A 527 -1.21 -20.02 22.27
CA LEU A 527 -1.81 -19.24 21.17
C LEU A 527 -1.63 -17.74 21.42
N GLY A 528 -1.12 -17.04 20.43
CA GLY A 528 -1.02 -15.59 20.38
C GLY A 528 -1.88 -15.00 19.26
N VAL A 529 -2.19 -13.72 19.35
CA VAL A 529 -2.91 -12.97 18.32
C VAL A 529 -2.34 -11.57 18.18
N GLY A 530 -2.42 -11.02 16.98
CA GLY A 530 -2.04 -9.63 16.77
C GLY A 530 -2.30 -9.13 15.36
N GLY A 531 -2.39 -7.82 15.22
CA GLY A 531 -2.59 -7.14 13.96
C GLY A 531 -2.25 -5.65 14.04
N TRP A 532 -2.31 -5.00 12.89
CA TRP A 532 -2.11 -3.56 12.74
C TRP A 532 -3.32 -2.93 12.03
N SER A 533 -3.70 -1.69 12.41
CA SER A 533 -4.83 -0.99 11.80
C SER A 533 -6.15 -1.76 12.05
N TYR A 534 -6.90 -2.09 11.02
CA TYR A 534 -8.08 -2.94 11.18
C TYR A 534 -7.75 -4.29 11.84
N GLY A 535 -6.54 -4.84 11.60
CA GLY A 535 -6.05 -6.01 12.32
C GLY A 535 -5.85 -5.78 13.83
N GLY A 536 -5.52 -4.56 14.24
CA GLY A 536 -5.51 -4.13 15.66
C GLY A 536 -6.92 -4.06 16.24
N ILE A 537 -7.88 -3.49 15.49
CA ILE A 537 -9.31 -3.46 15.84
C ILE A 537 -9.83 -4.89 16.06
N LEU A 538 -9.51 -5.80 15.14
CA LEU A 538 -9.92 -7.20 15.26
C LEU A 538 -9.18 -7.96 16.35
N THR A 539 -7.94 -7.58 16.68
CA THR A 539 -7.22 -8.12 17.83
C THR A 539 -7.97 -7.78 19.13
N ASP A 540 -8.38 -6.52 19.31
CA ASP A 540 -9.18 -6.10 20.45
C ASP A 540 -10.53 -6.83 20.47
N ALA A 541 -11.17 -6.99 19.32
CA ALA A 541 -12.47 -7.64 19.19
C ALA A 541 -12.43 -9.14 19.57
N ILE A 542 -11.38 -9.87 19.15
CA ILE A 542 -11.29 -11.31 19.39
C ILE A 542 -10.91 -11.62 20.85
N ILE A 543 -9.98 -10.85 21.47
CA ILE A 543 -9.59 -11.10 22.87
C ILE A 543 -10.70 -10.78 23.86
N ALA A 544 -11.69 -9.97 23.47
CA ALA A 544 -12.89 -9.71 24.26
C ALA A 544 -13.93 -10.85 24.19
N ARG A 545 -13.78 -11.81 23.28
CA ARG A 545 -14.69 -12.93 23.04
C ARG A 545 -14.06 -14.31 23.26
N ASP A 546 -12.79 -14.45 22.96
CA ASP A 546 -12.06 -15.72 22.97
C ASP A 546 -10.87 -15.65 23.94
N HIS A 547 -10.94 -16.38 25.04
CA HIS A 547 -9.95 -16.36 26.13
C HIS A 547 -8.79 -17.35 25.94
N ARG A 548 -8.74 -18.07 24.81
CA ARG A 548 -7.66 -19.03 24.53
C ARG A 548 -6.29 -18.36 24.29
N PHE A 549 -6.28 -17.09 23.89
CA PHE A 549 -5.04 -16.38 23.60
C PHE A 549 -4.29 -16.00 24.88
N LYS A 550 -2.98 -16.30 24.92
CA LYS A 550 -2.10 -16.03 26.06
C LYS A 550 -1.28 -14.76 25.89
N ALA A 551 -1.25 -14.18 24.71
CA ALA A 551 -0.62 -12.89 24.39
C ALA A 551 -1.30 -12.23 23.19
N ALA A 552 -1.42 -10.90 23.25
CA ALA A 552 -1.92 -10.11 22.14
C ALA A 552 -1.01 -8.92 21.82
N THR A 553 -0.96 -8.53 20.53
CA THR A 553 -0.31 -7.28 20.08
C THR A 553 -1.30 -6.49 19.23
N SER A 554 -1.87 -5.41 19.77
CA SER A 554 -2.82 -4.52 19.10
C SER A 554 -2.09 -3.26 18.65
N GLY A 555 -1.77 -3.18 17.35
CA GLY A 555 -1.09 -2.04 16.76
C GLY A 555 -2.06 -1.11 16.03
N ALA A 556 -1.99 0.20 16.30
CA ALA A 556 -2.88 1.21 15.70
C ALA A 556 -4.35 0.74 15.65
N GLY A 557 -4.84 0.15 16.76
CA GLY A 557 -6.20 -0.38 16.92
C GLY A 557 -7.13 0.60 17.63
N SER A 558 -8.41 0.35 17.53
CA SER A 558 -9.46 1.07 18.27
C SER A 558 -10.62 0.14 18.58
N ALA A 559 -11.05 0.13 19.83
CA ALA A 559 -12.16 -0.66 20.30
C ALA A 559 -13.44 0.17 20.57
N LEU A 560 -13.37 1.51 20.39
CA LEU A 560 -14.48 2.45 20.61
C LEU A 560 -14.60 3.43 19.43
N PRO A 561 -15.05 3.01 18.23
CA PRO A 561 -15.16 3.86 17.05
C PRO A 561 -15.95 5.15 17.26
N LEU A 562 -16.95 5.15 18.16
CA LEU A 562 -17.70 6.37 18.49
C LEU A 562 -16.79 7.51 19.00
N SER A 563 -15.73 7.20 19.75
CA SER A 563 -14.80 8.20 20.27
C SER A 563 -13.88 8.77 19.18
N LEU A 564 -13.82 8.12 18.02
CA LEU A 564 -13.02 8.56 16.87
C LEU A 564 -13.83 9.39 15.87
N TYR A 565 -15.16 9.46 16.01
CA TYR A 565 -16.01 10.26 15.14
C TYR A 565 -15.55 11.72 15.12
N GLY A 566 -15.09 12.19 13.95
CA GLY A 566 -14.55 13.54 13.75
C GLY A 566 -13.15 13.77 14.34
N VAL A 567 -12.47 12.73 14.83
CA VAL A 567 -11.09 12.80 15.36
C VAL A 567 -10.08 12.25 14.35
N ASP A 568 -10.49 11.31 13.53
CA ASP A 568 -9.69 10.68 12.46
C ASP A 568 -10.03 11.22 11.05
N GLN A 569 -9.56 10.54 10.03
CA GLN A 569 -9.79 10.90 8.61
C GLN A 569 -11.09 10.33 8.03
N TYR A 570 -11.83 9.48 8.75
CA TYR A 570 -12.94 8.66 8.20
C TYR A 570 -14.33 9.26 8.41
N ILE A 571 -14.44 10.56 8.65
CA ILE A 571 -15.75 11.21 8.93
C ILE A 571 -16.80 10.91 7.84
N LEU A 572 -16.40 10.88 6.56
CA LEU A 572 -17.31 10.58 5.46
C LEU A 572 -17.77 9.13 5.44
N GLN A 573 -16.88 8.18 5.79
CA GLN A 573 -17.24 6.78 5.95
C GLN A 573 -18.23 6.59 7.10
N TYR A 574 -17.97 7.18 8.26
CA TYR A 574 -18.88 7.09 9.40
C TYR A 574 -20.27 7.61 9.07
N ASP A 575 -20.37 8.75 8.39
CA ASP A 575 -21.66 9.33 7.99
C ASP A 575 -22.43 8.45 7.00
N GLU A 576 -21.75 7.86 6.04
CA GLU A 576 -22.37 7.07 4.98
C GLU A 576 -22.68 5.62 5.42
N GLU A 577 -21.79 5.00 6.21
CA GLU A 577 -21.90 3.61 6.59
C GLU A 577 -22.77 3.41 7.84
N ILE A 578 -22.53 4.17 8.90
CA ILE A 578 -23.15 4.00 10.20
C ILE A 578 -24.23 5.05 10.43
N GLY A 579 -23.93 6.28 10.08
CA GLY A 579 -24.73 7.47 10.33
C GLY A 579 -24.26 8.25 11.56
N PRO A 580 -24.43 9.60 11.56
CA PRO A 580 -24.08 10.44 12.70
C PRO A 580 -24.83 10.04 13.98
N PRO A 581 -24.18 9.98 15.16
CA PRO A 581 -24.80 9.49 16.40
C PRO A 581 -26.10 10.22 16.78
N TRP A 582 -26.21 11.51 16.51
CA TRP A 582 -27.42 12.30 16.78
C TRP A 582 -28.59 12.05 15.82
N LYS A 583 -28.35 11.32 14.71
CA LYS A 583 -29.40 10.90 13.75
C LYS A 583 -29.84 9.45 14.00
N VAL A 584 -28.88 8.55 14.23
CA VAL A 584 -29.14 7.09 14.31
C VAL A 584 -29.18 6.57 15.73
N GLY A 585 -28.79 7.36 16.73
CA GLY A 585 -28.65 6.94 18.12
C GLY A 585 -27.35 6.19 18.38
N LEU A 586 -27.22 5.64 19.59
CA LEU A 586 -25.96 5.00 20.01
C LEU A 586 -25.90 3.49 19.73
N GLU A 587 -27.02 2.84 19.40
CA GLU A 587 -27.07 1.39 19.22
C GLU A 587 -26.14 0.88 18.11
N PRO A 588 -26.14 1.45 16.88
CA PRO A 588 -25.21 1.02 15.83
C PRO A 588 -23.75 1.18 16.24
N TRP A 589 -23.44 2.24 16.95
CA TRP A 589 -22.09 2.53 17.45
C TRP A 589 -21.67 1.57 18.56
N ALA A 590 -22.59 1.24 19.49
CA ALA A 590 -22.33 0.26 20.55
C ALA A 590 -22.05 -1.14 19.97
N LYS A 591 -22.74 -1.52 18.90
CA LYS A 591 -22.55 -2.79 18.20
C LYS A 591 -21.11 -2.99 17.73
N ILE A 592 -20.50 -1.97 17.13
CA ILE A 592 -19.11 -2.00 16.62
C ILE A 592 -18.08 -1.64 17.71
N SER A 593 -18.52 -1.27 18.91
CA SER A 593 -17.68 -0.95 20.08
C SER A 593 -17.64 -2.10 21.11
N TYR A 594 -17.93 -3.32 20.69
CA TYR A 594 -18.08 -4.46 21.60
C TYR A 594 -16.87 -4.66 22.50
N ALA A 595 -15.67 -4.60 21.98
CA ALA A 595 -14.45 -4.89 22.74
C ALA A 595 -14.25 -3.92 23.91
N PHE A 596 -14.45 -2.63 23.71
CA PHE A 596 -14.34 -1.65 24.80
C PHE A 596 -15.45 -1.80 25.82
N LEU A 597 -16.69 -1.96 25.39
CA LEU A 597 -17.85 -2.11 26.28
C LEU A 597 -17.82 -3.41 27.10
N HIS A 598 -17.03 -4.41 26.67
CA HIS A 598 -16.84 -5.69 27.34
C HIS A 598 -15.38 -5.92 27.74
N ALA A 599 -14.60 -4.86 27.96
CA ALA A 599 -13.19 -4.96 28.33
C ALA A 599 -12.99 -5.77 29.64
N ASN A 600 -13.97 -5.81 30.50
CA ASN A 600 -13.99 -6.65 31.72
C ASN A 600 -13.96 -8.16 31.44
N GLN A 601 -14.18 -8.61 30.23
CA GLN A 601 -14.06 -10.01 29.83
C GLN A 601 -12.62 -10.34 29.36
N ILE A 602 -11.79 -9.33 29.07
CA ILE A 602 -10.44 -9.55 28.55
C ILE A 602 -9.51 -9.98 29.68
N THR A 603 -8.87 -11.13 29.47
CA THR A 603 -7.83 -11.67 30.37
C THR A 603 -6.46 -11.76 29.72
N THR A 604 -6.39 -11.51 28.42
CA THR A 604 -5.18 -11.67 27.61
C THR A 604 -4.20 -10.52 27.83
N PRO A 605 -2.95 -10.79 28.25
CA PRO A 605 -1.89 -9.78 28.28
C PRO A 605 -1.72 -9.13 26.92
N THR A 606 -1.78 -7.79 26.84
CA THR A 606 -1.82 -7.08 25.57
C THR A 606 -0.77 -5.97 25.47
N LEU A 607 -0.02 -5.96 24.36
CA LEU A 607 0.88 -4.89 23.97
C LEU A 607 0.18 -4.00 22.96
N PHE A 608 -0.03 -2.73 23.30
CA PHE A 608 -0.57 -1.70 22.40
C PHE A 608 0.55 -0.88 21.81
N LEU A 609 0.44 -0.50 20.51
CA LEU A 609 1.44 0.29 19.82
C LEU A 609 0.76 1.25 18.84
N GLY A 610 1.32 2.46 18.69
CA GLY A 610 0.78 3.42 17.71
C GLY A 610 1.70 4.60 17.45
N GLY A 611 1.49 5.28 16.32
CA GLY A 611 2.14 6.54 15.98
C GLY A 611 1.53 7.70 16.77
N GLU A 612 2.37 8.62 17.29
CA GLU A 612 1.91 9.81 18.01
C GLU A 612 0.99 10.70 17.17
N LYS A 613 1.24 10.76 15.84
CA LYS A 613 0.52 11.62 14.88
C LYS A 613 -0.40 10.84 13.96
N ASP A 614 -0.84 9.66 14.37
CA ASP A 614 -1.76 8.84 13.58
C ASP A 614 -3.12 9.53 13.46
N PHE A 615 -3.48 9.95 12.24
CA PHE A 615 -4.80 10.50 11.90
C PHE A 615 -5.68 9.51 11.14
N ASN A 616 -5.17 8.32 10.87
CA ASN A 616 -5.93 7.20 10.30
C ASN A 616 -6.67 6.46 11.42
N VAL A 617 -5.92 5.84 12.34
CA VAL A 617 -6.46 5.25 13.58
C VAL A 617 -5.75 5.89 14.77
N PRO A 618 -6.30 6.97 15.31
CA PRO A 618 -5.66 7.77 16.36
C PRO A 618 -5.21 6.96 17.56
N LEU A 619 -4.03 7.28 18.10
CA LEU A 619 -3.41 6.65 19.26
C LEU A 619 -4.38 6.55 20.45
N ALA A 620 -5.34 7.47 20.55
CA ALA A 620 -6.38 7.48 21.59
C ALA A 620 -7.13 6.15 21.71
N GLY A 621 -7.35 5.41 20.61
CA GLY A 621 -7.96 4.09 20.64
C GLY A 621 -7.14 3.08 21.45
N GLY A 622 -5.83 3.04 21.23
CA GLY A 622 -4.89 2.21 21.99
C GLY A 622 -4.77 2.65 23.46
N GLU A 623 -4.74 3.97 23.72
CA GLU A 623 -4.70 4.53 25.09
C GLU A 623 -5.93 4.13 25.90
N GLN A 624 -7.12 4.18 25.30
CA GLN A 624 -8.38 3.77 25.94
C GLN A 624 -8.35 2.30 26.35
N MET A 625 -7.95 1.41 25.46
CA MET A 625 -7.85 -0.03 25.76
C MET A 625 -6.76 -0.33 26.77
N TYR A 626 -5.58 0.29 26.65
CA TYR A 626 -4.50 0.17 27.63
C TYR A 626 -5.01 0.55 29.03
N GLN A 627 -5.66 1.72 29.18
CA GLN A 627 -6.15 2.18 30.46
C GLN A 627 -7.26 1.27 31.01
N ALA A 628 -8.15 0.77 30.15
CA ALA A 628 -9.19 -0.18 30.56
C ALA A 628 -8.58 -1.48 31.13
N LEU A 629 -7.64 -2.11 30.43
CA LEU A 629 -6.99 -3.34 30.88
C LEU A 629 -6.17 -3.12 32.15
N ARG A 630 -5.45 -1.98 32.27
CA ARG A 630 -4.71 -1.64 33.49
C ARG A 630 -5.62 -1.48 34.70
N SER A 631 -6.79 -0.86 34.52
CA SER A 631 -7.79 -0.70 35.60
C SER A 631 -8.38 -2.03 36.08
N LEU A 632 -8.40 -3.03 35.21
CA LEU A 632 -8.86 -4.38 35.48
C LEU A 632 -7.77 -5.32 36.01
N GLY A 633 -6.52 -4.83 36.13
CA GLY A 633 -5.39 -5.63 36.59
C GLY A 633 -4.83 -6.58 35.54
N VAL A 634 -5.27 -6.48 34.27
CA VAL A 634 -4.71 -7.26 33.15
C VAL A 634 -3.36 -6.68 32.75
N PRO A 635 -2.32 -7.50 32.56
CA PRO A 635 -1.01 -7.01 32.10
C PRO A 635 -1.12 -6.32 30.74
N ALA A 636 -0.74 -5.06 30.68
CA ALA A 636 -0.74 -4.29 29.43
C ALA A 636 0.44 -3.31 29.40
N GLU A 637 0.98 -3.11 28.20
CA GLU A 637 1.99 -2.10 27.88
C GLU A 637 1.50 -1.27 26.69
N LEU A 638 1.88 0.03 26.65
CA LEU A 638 1.60 0.94 25.54
C LEU A 638 2.91 1.52 25.02
N VAL A 639 3.14 1.41 23.72
CA VAL A 639 4.31 1.96 23.03
C VAL A 639 3.85 3.05 22.07
N VAL A 640 4.35 4.26 22.29
CA VAL A 640 4.08 5.42 21.46
C VAL A 640 5.32 5.71 20.61
N TYR A 641 5.19 5.76 19.29
CA TYR A 641 6.28 6.12 18.38
C TYR A 641 6.25 7.62 18.07
N PRO A 642 7.16 8.42 18.66
CA PRO A 642 7.15 9.88 18.51
C PRO A 642 7.28 10.33 17.06
N GLY A 643 6.43 11.28 16.66
CA GLY A 643 6.43 11.88 15.32
C GLY A 643 5.96 10.97 14.20
N GLN A 644 5.58 9.70 14.48
CA GLN A 644 5.10 8.77 13.46
C GLN A 644 3.59 8.91 13.24
N PHE A 645 3.18 8.66 11.99
CA PHE A 645 1.80 8.57 11.54
C PHE A 645 1.31 7.12 11.62
N HIS A 646 0.25 6.78 10.87
CA HIS A 646 -0.29 5.41 10.84
C HIS A 646 0.74 4.37 10.38
N GLY A 647 1.51 4.69 9.36
CA GLY A 647 2.69 3.93 8.96
C GLY A 647 3.90 4.30 9.80
N ILE A 648 4.51 3.34 10.47
CA ILE A 648 5.81 3.54 11.12
C ILE A 648 6.87 3.49 10.03
N THR A 649 7.49 4.63 9.72
CA THR A 649 8.43 4.76 8.59
C THR A 649 9.90 4.86 9.02
N ARG A 650 10.17 5.25 10.27
CA ARG A 650 11.53 5.33 10.80
C ARG A 650 12.14 3.93 10.97
N PRO A 651 13.29 3.62 10.35
CA PRO A 651 13.86 2.27 10.37
C PRO A 651 14.09 1.71 11.78
N SER A 652 14.66 2.49 12.69
CA SER A 652 14.87 2.06 14.08
C SER A 652 13.55 1.72 14.79
N TYR A 653 12.46 2.44 14.51
CA TYR A 653 11.14 2.16 15.08
C TYR A 653 10.47 0.93 14.45
N GLN A 654 10.68 0.69 13.16
CA GLN A 654 10.24 -0.54 12.51
C GLN A 654 10.91 -1.77 13.15
N LYS A 655 12.21 -1.68 13.38
CA LYS A 655 12.99 -2.72 14.07
C LYS A 655 12.50 -2.91 15.50
N ASP A 656 12.38 -1.84 16.30
CA ASP A 656 11.89 -1.87 17.68
C ASP A 656 10.51 -2.53 17.78
N ARG A 657 9.61 -2.23 16.84
CA ARG A 657 8.28 -2.86 16.79
C ARG A 657 8.36 -4.38 16.68
N ILE A 658 9.20 -4.89 15.79
CA ILE A 658 9.35 -6.35 15.60
C ILE A 658 10.03 -6.97 16.83
N GLU A 659 11.06 -6.36 17.40
CA GLU A 659 11.72 -6.84 18.61
C GLU A 659 10.75 -6.91 19.78
N ARG A 660 9.86 -5.92 19.95
CA ARG A 660 8.80 -5.95 20.97
C ARG A 660 7.77 -7.05 20.72
N TYR A 661 7.35 -7.28 19.49
CA TYR A 661 6.46 -8.41 19.17
C TYR A 661 7.10 -9.73 19.59
N LEU A 662 8.34 -9.96 19.19
CA LEU A 662 9.08 -11.19 19.55
C LEU A 662 9.25 -11.35 21.07
N ALA A 663 9.62 -10.28 21.76
CA ALA A 663 9.79 -10.29 23.22
C ALA A 663 8.45 -10.55 23.94
N TRP A 664 7.35 -9.92 23.50
CA TRP A 664 6.02 -10.08 24.09
C TRP A 664 5.51 -11.51 23.92
N TYR A 665 5.55 -12.05 22.70
CA TYR A 665 5.15 -13.42 22.45
C TYR A 665 6.05 -14.43 23.16
N ALA A 666 7.38 -14.20 23.22
CA ALA A 666 8.29 -15.09 23.94
C ALA A 666 7.95 -15.16 25.45
N LYS A 667 7.62 -14.02 26.06
CA LYS A 667 7.28 -13.93 27.47
C LYS A 667 6.08 -14.79 27.88
N TYR A 668 5.08 -14.91 27.00
CA TYR A 668 3.81 -15.57 27.35
C TYR A 668 3.58 -16.91 26.63
N LEU A 669 4.26 -17.17 25.50
CA LEU A 669 4.03 -18.36 24.68
C LEU A 669 5.18 -19.39 24.71
N LYS A 670 6.39 -18.99 25.16
CA LYS A 670 7.50 -19.94 25.33
C LYS A 670 7.54 -20.42 26.78
N PRO A 671 7.93 -21.70 27.02
CA PRO A 671 8.21 -22.16 28.38
C PRO A 671 9.27 -21.25 29.01
N ALA A 672 9.11 -20.90 30.28
CA ALA A 672 10.20 -20.26 31.01
C ALA A 672 11.44 -21.18 30.87
N GLU A 673 12.51 -20.64 30.26
CA GLU A 673 13.79 -21.33 30.34
C GLU A 673 14.09 -21.54 31.82
N ALA A 674 14.33 -22.79 32.23
CA ALA A 674 14.78 -23.08 33.58
C ALA A 674 16.06 -22.25 33.80
N ILE A 675 15.96 -21.20 34.61
CA ILE A 675 17.12 -20.44 35.04
C ILE A 675 18.08 -21.49 35.61
N PRO A 676 19.27 -21.64 35.05
CA PRO A 676 20.23 -22.55 35.69
C PRO A 676 20.42 -22.04 37.11
N THR A 677 20.00 -22.85 38.11
CA THR A 677 20.35 -22.61 39.49
C THR A 677 21.83 -22.84 39.62
N GLY A 678 22.63 -21.88 39.15
CA GLY A 678 24.06 -21.83 39.25
C GLY A 678 24.44 -21.18 40.55
N SER A 679 24.81 -22.02 41.49
CA SER A 679 25.72 -21.87 42.65
C SER A 679 26.00 -20.41 43.09
N ARG A 680 25.62 -20.18 44.35
CA ARG A 680 26.13 -19.08 45.19
C ARG A 680 27.64 -19.01 45.21
#